data_60aed475c47eea220440695ccabdcc88
#
_entry.id   60aed475c47eea220440695ccabdcc88
#
_cell.length_a   1.000
_cell.length_b   1.000
_cell.length_c   1.000
_cell.angle_alpha   90.00
_cell.angle_beta   90.00
_cell.angle_gamma   90.00
#
_symmetry.space_group_name_H-M   'P 1'
#
loop_
_entity.id
_entity.type
_entity.pdbx_description
1 polymer ?
#
loop_
_entity_poly.entity_id
_entity_poly.type
_entity_poly.pdbx_seq_one_letter_code
_entity_poly.pdbx_strand_id
1 'polypeptide(L)'
;MPCSIPSLSLEKALWRNEDNCDVTLDSLHSAAEYLNINGIYAAKVLVDYYLFTEQYLLAKEESDKLVINSSLSEKLFSRDELSLLRFSSLFGAGLEDEAQQVVENPHWSSSSKWLAASMLADSQKIEEINKLYKNMGLRELTTHKAAIKLDALSTARTSVSTVTRLKTLLYKPKVSIVVPVFNAEKVISTSINSLLNQSWKNIEIIVVDDASTDNSFAKLKRLYGDIDCIKVKKNNENKGAYATRNLGMSFATGDFLTVMDADDWAHPQKIEKQVIPLLFNRSLKGTVSHWVRCTEELKFSRLRAGNSWVHRNVSSLLIRKDVVTTIGSWDEVKVNADTEFYERCLAKFGQAAIKEVMPDVPLSFGRTHVSSLTQNAETHLVTQYGGVRKQYMDCARAWHKNSPSLKLLRNEPRPFPVPPSMLLTSSKSSLVKENAAIFNKWRKALDENWYAQVYDDVSSMGLDIHDHFWDRGEKEGRYPSSLFNPQAYAYKFELPNTVSPTWHALHNNSWDFSAPVSVAGLAQCEGANHVALFGHAVSETVFGAERSLVDLARAMHRANITITLFLPTCSNIAYVEELKQFVSKIVFLPLPWANGREGPIEPIVEYLESDFLRFEYNCIYVNTITLIEPFSAAKKANIPTVMHVRELVEFDNDLADLLRESPRQTHARVIASSDYFIANSEETARWINEPERTTVIYNCVDTSPSRNSMPSGSLKICMLSSNVKKKGVEDFFEVASLCKEASNIQFTIYGPITNDVTMAAKRFGDANITIAGYVEKPKGAMIEHHIVLALSHFKESFGRTVAEAMSLGRVVVGYDWGAVNELVDKQSGIIVDYKSTEKIVDAILDLNRNPELVASMGNFAAKRACELFSRDTFDKKLASQIVKISKKSATLVRF
;
A
#
# COMPACT_ATOMS: atom_id res chain seq x y z
N MET A 1 -0.96 19.60 -5.05
CA MET A 1 -0.22 18.36 -5.38
C MET A 1 1.16 18.48 -4.74
N PRO A 2 1.62 17.59 -3.87
CA PRO A 2 3.02 17.56 -3.52
C PRO A 2 3.77 17.09 -4.78
N CYS A 3 4.71 17.89 -5.28
CA CYS A 3 5.62 17.48 -6.33
C CYS A 3 6.36 16.24 -5.84
N SER A 4 6.28 15.14 -6.58
CA SER A 4 7.11 13.96 -6.35
C SER A 4 8.58 14.40 -6.47
N ILE A 5 9.41 14.06 -5.48
CA ILE A 5 10.86 14.27 -5.52
C ILE A 5 11.45 12.94 -6.01
N PRO A 6 11.86 12.81 -7.28
CA PRO A 6 12.37 11.55 -7.85
C PRO A 6 13.57 10.98 -7.06
N SER A 7 14.42 11.84 -6.51
CA SER A 7 15.57 11.43 -5.68
C SER A 7 15.17 10.72 -4.38
N LEU A 8 13.92 10.82 -3.93
CA LEU A 8 13.43 10.09 -2.75
C LEU A 8 13.35 8.57 -3.00
N SER A 9 13.00 8.15 -4.21
CA SER A 9 13.01 6.73 -4.58
C SER A 9 14.44 6.20 -4.73
N LEU A 10 15.35 7.01 -5.26
CA LEU A 10 16.79 6.69 -5.36
C LEU A 10 17.45 6.58 -3.99
N GLU A 11 17.08 7.41 -3.02
CA GLU A 11 17.55 7.26 -1.63
C GLU A 11 17.21 5.89 -1.06
N LYS A 12 15.97 5.43 -1.24
CA LYS A 12 15.54 4.12 -0.76
C LYS A 12 16.29 2.98 -1.45
N ALA A 13 16.50 3.06 -2.76
CA ALA A 13 17.26 2.07 -3.52
C ALA A 13 18.72 2.01 -3.04
N LEU A 14 19.36 3.18 -2.81
CA LEU A 14 20.73 3.27 -2.32
C LEU A 14 20.90 2.58 -0.95
N TRP A 15 20.00 2.86 0.00
CA TRP A 15 20.06 2.29 1.33
C TRP A 15 19.63 0.81 1.42
N ARG A 16 18.95 0.29 0.39
CA ARG A 16 18.60 -1.14 0.28
C ARG A 16 19.79 -2.01 -0.13
N ASN A 17 20.87 -1.42 -0.61
CA ASN A 17 22.06 -2.12 -1.09
C ASN A 17 21.71 -3.14 -2.20
N GLU A 18 20.83 -2.73 -3.14
CA GLU A 18 20.47 -3.53 -4.32
C GLU A 18 21.66 -3.63 -5.28
N ASP A 19 21.69 -4.64 -6.11
CA ASP A 19 22.83 -4.98 -7.01
C ASP A 19 23.24 -3.85 -8.02
N ASN A 20 22.50 -2.72 -8.03
CA ASN A 20 22.70 -1.56 -8.88
C ASN A 20 23.11 -0.29 -8.11
N CYS A 21 23.87 -0.40 -7.03
CA CYS A 21 24.31 0.75 -6.22
C CYS A 21 25.03 1.82 -7.06
N ASP A 22 25.90 1.41 -7.99
CA ASP A 22 26.64 2.35 -8.85
C ASP A 22 25.70 3.13 -9.78
N VAL A 23 24.74 2.48 -10.41
CA VAL A 23 23.73 3.12 -11.28
C VAL A 23 22.87 4.10 -10.48
N THR A 24 22.56 3.76 -9.24
CA THR A 24 21.79 4.63 -8.35
C THR A 24 22.59 5.86 -7.94
N LEU A 25 23.89 5.69 -7.66
CA LEU A 25 24.80 6.80 -7.34
C LEU A 25 24.98 7.72 -8.56
N ASP A 26 25.19 7.18 -9.76
CA ASP A 26 25.28 7.97 -10.99
C ASP A 26 24.01 8.79 -11.24
N SER A 27 22.86 8.20 -10.99
CA SER A 27 21.57 8.88 -11.12
C SER A 27 21.40 10.00 -10.09
N LEU A 28 21.87 9.80 -8.86
CA LEU A 28 21.85 10.84 -7.80
C LEU A 28 22.85 11.96 -8.11
N HIS A 29 24.06 11.64 -8.61
CA HIS A 29 25.02 12.63 -9.04
C HIS A 29 24.49 13.48 -10.19
N SER A 30 23.93 12.84 -11.23
CA SER A 30 23.28 13.55 -12.33
C SER A 30 22.14 14.46 -11.88
N ALA A 31 21.34 14.00 -10.91
CA ALA A 31 20.29 14.84 -10.33
C ALA A 31 20.84 16.01 -9.51
N ALA A 32 21.92 15.80 -8.75
CA ALA A 32 22.54 16.81 -7.87
C ALA A 32 23.22 17.96 -8.63
N GLU A 33 23.43 17.83 -9.94
CA GLU A 33 23.93 18.92 -10.78
C GLU A 33 22.89 20.03 -11.06
N TYR A 34 21.58 19.71 -10.85
CA TYR A 34 20.52 20.66 -11.10
C TYR A 34 20.21 21.50 -9.86
N LEU A 35 20.10 22.82 -10.03
CA LEU A 35 19.77 23.79 -8.96
C LEU A 35 18.25 23.85 -8.68
N ASN A 36 17.62 22.71 -8.42
CA ASN A 36 16.22 22.60 -8.11
C ASN A 36 15.98 21.73 -6.88
N ILE A 37 14.71 21.58 -6.44
CA ILE A 37 14.33 20.80 -5.26
C ILE A 37 14.87 19.36 -5.32
N ASN A 38 14.77 18.71 -6.49
CA ASN A 38 15.24 17.34 -6.67
C ASN A 38 16.77 17.24 -6.58
N GLY A 39 17.49 18.19 -7.16
CA GLY A 39 18.95 18.24 -7.10
C GLY A 39 19.49 18.51 -5.71
N ILE A 40 18.89 19.43 -4.97
CA ILE A 40 19.24 19.70 -3.57
C ILE A 40 18.98 18.48 -2.66
N TYR A 41 17.88 17.78 -2.90
CA TYR A 41 17.59 16.54 -2.18
C TYR A 41 18.62 15.44 -2.53
N ALA A 42 18.96 15.28 -3.79
CA ALA A 42 19.98 14.33 -4.24
C ALA A 42 21.36 14.62 -3.62
N ALA A 43 21.80 15.88 -3.61
CA ALA A 43 23.04 16.27 -2.97
C ALA A 43 23.05 15.90 -1.47
N LYS A 44 21.95 16.14 -0.77
CA LYS A 44 21.82 15.75 0.67
C LYS A 44 21.93 14.24 0.85
N VAL A 45 21.29 13.44 0.00
CA VAL A 45 21.37 11.97 0.08
C VAL A 45 22.81 11.49 -0.15
N LEU A 46 23.52 12.09 -1.13
CA LEU A 46 24.93 11.80 -1.40
C LEU A 46 25.83 12.17 -0.21
N VAL A 47 25.60 13.33 0.43
CA VAL A 47 26.32 13.68 1.67
C VAL A 47 26.13 12.62 2.74
N ASP A 48 24.90 12.21 3.00
CA ASP A 48 24.59 11.18 4.00
C ASP A 48 25.28 9.84 3.69
N TYR A 49 25.26 9.42 2.43
CA TYR A 49 25.90 8.21 1.97
C TYR A 49 27.43 8.27 2.10
N TYR A 50 28.06 9.36 1.68
CA TYR A 50 29.50 9.51 1.77
C TYR A 50 30.01 9.68 3.19
N LEU A 51 29.24 10.33 4.07
CA LEU A 51 29.56 10.35 5.50
C LEU A 51 29.44 8.96 6.14
N PHE A 52 28.48 8.16 5.68
CA PHE A 52 28.31 6.80 6.16
C PHE A 52 29.42 5.85 5.68
N THR A 53 29.90 6.03 4.46
CA THR A 53 30.98 5.23 3.85
C THR A 53 32.36 5.82 4.11
N GLU A 54 32.47 6.83 4.98
CA GLU A 54 33.70 7.52 5.36
C GLU A 54 34.47 8.17 4.19
N GLN A 55 33.76 8.52 3.10
CA GLN A 55 34.30 9.21 1.94
C GLN A 55 34.18 10.73 2.09
N TYR A 56 34.88 11.29 3.07
CA TYR A 56 34.66 12.65 3.58
C TYR A 56 34.91 13.76 2.56
N LEU A 57 35.86 13.60 1.62
CA LEU A 57 36.09 14.58 0.57
C LEU A 57 34.91 14.67 -0.39
N LEU A 58 34.33 13.53 -0.78
CA LEU A 58 33.14 13.52 -1.61
C LEU A 58 31.93 14.08 -0.85
N ALA A 59 31.79 13.74 0.43
CA ALA A 59 30.79 14.34 1.28
C ALA A 59 30.91 15.87 1.34
N LYS A 60 32.16 16.41 1.38
CA LYS A 60 32.44 17.85 1.37
C LYS A 60 31.98 18.47 0.06
N GLU A 61 32.35 17.90 -1.09
CA GLU A 61 31.96 18.41 -2.41
C GLU A 61 30.43 18.52 -2.54
N GLU A 62 29.70 17.49 -2.18
CA GLU A 62 28.23 17.51 -2.22
C GLU A 62 27.64 18.49 -1.19
N SER A 63 28.25 18.63 0.00
CA SER A 63 27.81 19.61 1.00
C SER A 63 28.03 21.05 0.55
N ASP A 64 29.05 21.33 -0.30
CA ASP A 64 29.26 22.65 -0.90
C ASP A 64 28.08 23.07 -1.78
N LYS A 65 27.47 22.14 -2.51
CA LYS A 65 26.26 22.39 -3.33
C LYS A 65 25.08 22.84 -2.45
N LEU A 66 24.94 22.26 -1.24
CA LEU A 66 23.90 22.66 -0.27
C LEU A 66 24.12 24.08 0.27
N VAL A 67 25.37 24.48 0.48
CA VAL A 67 25.75 25.83 0.95
C VAL A 67 25.54 26.87 -0.16
N ILE A 68 26.00 26.61 -1.38
CA ILE A 68 25.83 27.50 -2.55
C ILE A 68 24.34 27.81 -2.77
N ASN A 69 23.46 26.83 -2.54
CA ASN A 69 22.01 26.94 -2.70
C ASN A 69 21.26 27.11 -1.37
N SER A 70 21.84 27.84 -0.42
CA SER A 70 21.34 27.94 0.96
C SER A 70 19.85 28.27 1.06
N SER A 71 19.34 29.20 0.25
CA SER A 71 17.93 29.60 0.31
C SER A 71 16.95 28.47 -0.07
N LEU A 72 17.35 27.54 -0.94
CA LEU A 72 16.54 26.39 -1.32
C LEU A 72 16.75 25.23 -0.35
N SER A 73 17.98 25.02 0.12
CA SER A 73 18.33 24.01 1.13
C SER A 73 17.60 24.23 2.44
N GLU A 74 17.54 25.49 2.94
CA GLU A 74 16.82 25.85 4.15
C GLU A 74 15.29 25.74 4.06
N LYS A 75 14.73 25.65 2.84
CA LYS A 75 13.31 25.33 2.64
C LYS A 75 13.01 23.84 2.79
N LEU A 76 14.00 22.99 2.55
CA LEU A 76 13.85 21.52 2.58
C LEU A 76 14.35 20.93 3.89
N PHE A 77 15.41 21.48 4.46
CA PHE A 77 16.12 20.94 5.61
C PHE A 77 16.30 21.99 6.71
N SER A 78 16.38 21.55 7.95
CA SER A 78 16.66 22.47 9.06
C SER A 78 18.10 22.99 8.99
N ARG A 79 18.32 24.21 9.50
CA ARG A 79 19.66 24.78 9.62
C ARG A 79 20.59 23.92 10.47
N ASP A 80 20.06 23.31 11.52
CA ASP A 80 20.82 22.41 12.39
C ASP A 80 21.31 21.16 11.62
N GLU A 81 20.46 20.59 10.76
CA GLU A 81 20.83 19.47 9.89
C GLU A 81 21.91 19.86 8.88
N LEU A 82 21.75 20.97 8.19
CA LEU A 82 22.72 21.47 7.21
C LEU A 82 24.06 21.77 7.87
N SER A 83 24.07 22.40 9.05
CA SER A 83 25.29 22.67 9.82
C SER A 83 25.99 21.39 10.25
N LEU A 84 25.23 20.39 10.71
CA LEU A 84 25.78 19.10 11.11
C LEU A 84 26.39 18.32 9.93
N LEU A 85 25.72 18.30 8.77
CA LEU A 85 26.24 17.68 7.55
C LEU A 85 27.55 18.37 7.12
N ARG A 86 27.55 19.69 7.09
CA ARG A 86 28.72 20.49 6.71
C ARG A 86 29.88 20.27 7.67
N PHE A 87 29.66 20.36 8.98
CA PHE A 87 30.67 20.08 9.99
C PHE A 87 31.24 18.66 9.84
N SER A 88 30.39 17.65 9.72
CA SER A 88 30.84 16.25 9.63
C SER A 88 31.69 15.99 8.40
N SER A 89 31.36 16.61 7.27
CA SER A 89 32.13 16.51 6.04
C SER A 89 33.50 17.17 6.16
N LEU A 90 33.56 18.39 6.67
CA LEU A 90 34.80 19.16 6.83
C LEU A 90 35.72 18.53 7.89
N PHE A 91 35.20 18.20 9.06
CA PHE A 91 35.97 17.59 10.13
C PHE A 91 36.55 16.22 9.73
N GLY A 92 35.73 15.38 9.07
CA GLY A 92 36.18 14.09 8.52
C GLY A 92 37.27 14.25 7.46
N ALA A 93 37.20 15.30 6.64
CA ALA A 93 38.20 15.62 5.61
C ALA A 93 39.49 16.28 6.20
N GLY A 94 39.55 16.51 7.53
CA GLY A 94 40.70 17.14 8.18
C GLY A 94 40.78 18.67 8.02
N LEU A 95 39.67 19.33 7.62
CA LEU A 95 39.58 20.79 7.40
C LEU A 95 39.06 21.45 8.66
N GLU A 96 39.88 21.44 9.75
CA GLU A 96 39.44 21.84 11.09
C GLU A 96 39.11 23.33 11.17
N ASP A 97 39.86 24.22 10.46
CA ASP A 97 39.60 25.67 10.48
C ASP A 97 38.24 26.00 9.84
N GLU A 98 37.88 25.33 8.73
CA GLU A 98 36.55 25.48 8.08
C GLU A 98 35.46 24.90 8.98
N ALA A 99 35.70 23.77 9.61
CA ALA A 99 34.77 23.15 10.56
C ALA A 99 34.49 24.04 11.78
N GLN A 100 35.52 24.77 12.27
CA GLN A 100 35.40 25.76 13.36
C GLN A 100 34.43 26.89 12.98
N GLN A 101 34.51 27.41 11.74
CA GLN A 101 33.58 28.45 11.25
C GLN A 101 32.12 27.98 11.28
N VAL A 102 31.86 26.70 10.97
CA VAL A 102 30.53 26.14 11.05
C VAL A 102 30.01 26.09 12.48
N VAL A 103 30.87 25.74 13.45
CA VAL A 103 30.50 25.72 14.88
C VAL A 103 30.19 27.13 15.39
N GLU A 104 30.90 28.15 14.93
CA GLU A 104 30.66 29.54 15.29
C GLU A 104 29.36 30.12 14.74
N ASN A 105 28.71 29.45 13.81
CA ASN A 105 27.42 29.90 13.24
C ASN A 105 26.36 30.04 14.35
N PRO A 106 25.81 31.26 14.57
CA PRO A 106 24.83 31.49 15.63
C PRO A 106 23.49 30.80 15.39
N HIS A 107 23.21 30.42 14.15
CA HIS A 107 21.96 29.78 13.77
C HIS A 107 21.95 28.24 13.99
N TRP A 108 23.10 27.65 14.34
CA TRP A 108 23.15 26.25 14.78
C TRP A 108 22.79 26.15 16.26
N SER A 109 21.65 25.56 16.57
CA SER A 109 21.04 25.57 17.90
C SER A 109 20.99 24.21 18.62
N SER A 110 21.12 23.09 17.88
CA SER A 110 21.04 21.73 18.44
C SER A 110 22.21 21.38 19.34
N SER A 111 22.03 20.39 20.20
CA SER A 111 23.10 19.87 21.08
C SER A 111 24.33 19.39 20.32
N SER A 112 24.16 18.99 19.05
CA SER A 112 25.25 18.56 18.17
C SER A 112 26.31 19.66 17.98
N LYS A 113 25.95 20.96 18.09
CA LYS A 113 26.88 22.07 18.04
C LYS A 113 27.95 22.00 19.15
N TRP A 114 27.49 21.78 20.38
CA TRP A 114 28.40 21.72 21.51
C TRP A 114 29.29 20.48 21.50
N LEU A 115 28.75 19.38 21.01
CA LEU A 115 29.51 18.16 20.80
C LEU A 115 30.55 18.33 19.68
N ALA A 116 30.20 19.00 18.59
CA ALA A 116 31.10 19.35 17.51
C ALA A 116 32.22 20.28 17.98
N ALA A 117 31.88 21.35 18.72
CA ALA A 117 32.88 22.26 19.35
C ALA A 117 33.88 21.49 20.22
N SER A 118 33.40 20.51 21.00
CA SER A 118 34.27 19.71 21.87
C SER A 118 35.25 18.81 21.09
N MET A 119 34.93 18.45 19.83
CA MET A 119 35.84 17.65 18.98
C MET A 119 37.00 18.47 18.45
N LEU A 120 36.83 19.80 18.30
CA LEU A 120 37.86 20.74 17.88
C LEU A 120 38.70 21.26 19.08
N ALA A 121 38.20 21.11 20.30
CA ALA A 121 38.79 21.69 21.52
C ALA A 121 39.53 20.63 22.35
N ASP A 122 40.75 20.27 22.00
CA ASP A 122 41.52 19.18 22.60
C ASP A 122 41.60 19.22 24.12
N SER A 123 42.06 20.34 24.71
CA SER A 123 42.23 20.52 26.18
C SER A 123 40.97 20.99 26.89
N GLN A 124 40.01 21.60 26.18
CA GLN A 124 38.76 22.17 26.73
C GLN A 124 37.52 21.35 26.37
N LYS A 125 37.68 20.12 25.87
CA LYS A 125 36.60 19.24 25.43
C LYS A 125 35.44 19.12 26.42
N ILE A 126 35.75 18.93 27.71
CA ILE A 126 34.73 18.82 28.78
C ILE A 126 34.01 20.14 29.01
N GLU A 127 34.70 21.26 28.87
CA GLU A 127 34.12 22.60 29.04
C GLU A 127 33.09 22.88 27.95
N GLU A 128 33.41 22.52 26.71
CA GLU A 128 32.49 22.68 25.60
C GLU A 128 31.24 21.81 25.79
N ILE A 129 31.38 20.53 26.15
CA ILE A 129 30.24 19.66 26.48
C ILE A 129 29.43 20.24 27.67
N ASN A 130 30.09 20.81 28.65
CA ASN A 130 29.44 21.38 29.85
C ASN A 130 28.60 22.62 29.52
N LYS A 131 28.91 23.39 28.48
CA LYS A 131 28.02 24.48 28.02
C LYS A 131 26.61 23.95 27.73
N LEU A 132 26.49 22.75 27.05
CA LEU A 132 25.22 22.10 26.84
C LEU A 132 24.51 21.76 28.17
N TYR A 133 25.19 21.05 29.08
CA TYR A 133 24.55 20.58 30.32
C TYR A 133 24.15 21.75 31.23
N LYS A 134 24.99 22.80 31.33
CA LYS A 134 24.70 24.00 32.08
C LYS A 134 23.45 24.72 31.53
N ASN A 135 23.35 24.89 30.22
CA ASN A 135 22.18 25.51 29.58
C ASN A 135 20.88 24.73 29.83
N MET A 136 20.99 23.44 30.05
CA MET A 136 19.85 22.55 30.34
C MET A 136 19.60 22.32 31.83
N GLY A 137 20.33 23.00 32.72
CA GLY A 137 20.20 22.86 34.16
C GLY A 137 20.57 21.47 34.68
N LEU A 138 21.50 20.80 34.01
CA LEU A 138 22.04 19.51 34.38
C LEU A 138 23.41 19.67 35.06
N ARG A 139 23.85 18.62 35.76
CA ARG A 139 25.17 18.57 36.37
C ARG A 139 26.26 18.56 35.31
N GLU A 140 27.29 19.34 35.53
CA GLU A 140 28.43 19.40 34.63
C GLU A 140 29.32 18.17 34.79
N LEU A 141 29.92 17.73 33.68
CA LEU A 141 30.88 16.64 33.63
C LEU A 141 32.20 17.04 34.26
N THR A 142 32.86 16.09 34.89
CA THR A 142 34.23 16.19 35.38
C THR A 142 35.01 14.95 34.98
N THR A 143 36.34 15.01 34.99
CA THR A 143 37.20 13.87 34.73
C THR A 143 38.04 13.57 35.96
N HIS A 144 38.34 12.31 36.23
CA HIS A 144 39.19 11.87 37.32
C HIS A 144 40.63 11.60 36.86
N LYS A 145 40.91 11.64 35.57
CA LYS A 145 42.21 11.31 34.97
C LYS A 145 42.69 12.44 34.07
N ALA A 146 43.99 12.54 33.89
CA ALA A 146 44.61 13.53 33.00
C ALA A 146 44.16 13.36 31.51
N ALA A 147 43.88 12.13 31.09
CA ALA A 147 43.35 11.86 29.76
C ALA A 147 41.81 11.96 29.77
N ILE A 148 41.25 12.75 28.84
CA ILE A 148 39.80 12.93 28.64
C ILE A 148 39.30 11.75 27.86
N LYS A 149 38.75 10.75 28.56
CA LYS A 149 38.19 9.54 27.99
C LYS A 149 36.84 9.22 28.59
N LEU A 150 35.99 8.46 27.84
CA LEU A 150 34.67 8.02 28.28
C LEU A 150 34.70 7.32 29.65
N ASP A 151 35.72 6.50 29.90
CA ASP A 151 35.92 5.77 31.17
C ASP A 151 36.37 6.64 32.34
N ALA A 152 36.72 7.88 32.10
CA ALA A 152 37.12 8.85 33.12
C ALA A 152 36.02 9.84 33.51
N LEU A 153 34.86 9.78 32.84
CA LEU A 153 33.78 10.73 33.08
C LEU A 153 33.09 10.53 34.44
N SER A 154 32.84 11.64 35.08
CA SER A 154 32.06 11.78 36.32
C SER A 154 31.31 13.13 36.30
N THR A 155 30.68 13.52 37.38
CA THR A 155 30.03 14.82 37.50
C THR A 155 30.32 15.47 38.87
N ALA A 156 30.27 16.79 38.89
CA ALA A 156 30.37 17.56 40.13
C ALA A 156 29.25 17.20 41.13
N ARG A 157 29.57 17.13 42.42
CA ARG A 157 28.57 16.93 43.48
C ARG A 157 27.81 18.24 43.72
N THR A 158 26.55 18.33 43.28
CA THR A 158 25.68 19.47 43.58
C THR A 158 24.45 19.01 44.38
N SER A 159 23.89 19.92 45.19
CA SER A 159 22.69 19.67 45.99
C SER A 159 21.45 19.49 45.09
N VAL A 160 20.56 18.56 45.43
CA VAL A 160 19.27 18.31 44.77
C VAL A 160 18.35 19.53 44.96
N SER A 161 17.62 19.94 43.89
CA SER A 161 16.66 21.05 43.98
C SER A 161 15.58 20.80 45.05
N THR A 162 15.19 21.88 45.74
CA THR A 162 14.26 21.84 46.90
C THR A 162 12.86 21.29 46.53
N VAL A 163 12.41 21.52 45.32
CA VAL A 163 11.08 21.01 44.82
C VAL A 163 11.10 19.51 44.61
N THR A 164 12.20 18.97 44.12
CA THR A 164 12.41 17.52 43.98
C THR A 164 12.51 16.84 45.34
N ARG A 165 13.11 17.53 46.35
CA ARG A 165 13.20 17.03 47.72
C ARG A 165 11.84 16.85 48.40
N LEU A 166 10.89 17.76 48.26
CA LEU A 166 9.62 17.73 48.96
C LEU A 166 8.69 16.58 48.49
N LYS A 167 8.62 16.30 47.20
CA LYS A 167 7.74 15.24 46.68
C LYS A 167 8.36 13.84 46.71
N THR A 168 9.70 13.73 46.65
CA THR A 168 10.40 12.44 46.79
C THR A 168 10.60 12.01 48.25
N LEU A 169 10.29 12.87 49.26
CA LEU A 169 10.34 12.53 50.68
C LEU A 169 9.28 11.52 51.12
N LEU A 170 8.08 11.50 50.45
CA LEU A 170 6.94 10.66 50.85
C LEU A 170 6.89 9.34 50.08
N TYR A 171 7.37 9.25 48.81
CA TYR A 171 7.37 8.02 48.03
C TYR A 171 8.55 8.01 47.01
N LYS A 172 9.51 7.14 47.28
CA LYS A 172 10.65 6.90 46.36
C LYS A 172 10.52 5.51 45.74
N PRO A 173 9.85 5.39 44.61
CA PRO A 173 9.74 4.09 43.95
C PRO A 173 11.12 3.54 43.61
N LYS A 174 11.24 2.23 43.69
CA LYS A 174 12.45 1.50 43.37
C LYS A 174 12.55 1.31 41.85
N VAL A 175 13.76 1.52 41.31
CA VAL A 175 14.06 1.29 39.91
C VAL A 175 14.99 0.10 39.77
N SER A 176 14.58 -0.94 39.04
CA SER A 176 15.45 -2.05 38.68
C SER A 176 16.12 -1.76 37.34
N ILE A 177 17.42 -1.87 37.29
CA ILE A 177 18.24 -1.62 36.10
C ILE A 177 18.92 -2.93 35.75
N VAL A 178 18.59 -3.52 34.61
CA VAL A 178 19.19 -4.77 34.12
C VAL A 178 20.35 -4.43 33.20
N VAL A 179 21.52 -5.06 33.46
CA VAL A 179 22.73 -4.90 32.67
C VAL A 179 23.14 -6.28 32.13
N PRO A 180 22.84 -6.59 30.83
CA PRO A 180 23.36 -7.80 30.19
C PRO A 180 24.85 -7.62 29.90
N VAL A 181 25.66 -8.66 30.15
CA VAL A 181 27.10 -8.63 30.00
C VAL A 181 27.57 -9.81 29.17
N PHE A 182 28.37 -9.56 28.13
CA PHE A 182 29.08 -10.59 27.40
C PHE A 182 30.45 -10.04 26.94
N ASN A 183 31.55 -10.65 27.41
CA ASN A 183 32.92 -10.28 27.06
C ASN A 183 33.20 -8.77 27.19
N ALA A 184 32.86 -8.17 28.37
CA ALA A 184 32.98 -6.74 28.65
C ALA A 184 33.99 -6.40 29.73
N GLU A 185 34.98 -7.25 30.00
CA GLU A 185 35.97 -7.09 31.06
C GLU A 185 36.56 -5.67 31.09
N LYS A 186 36.90 -5.10 29.94
CA LYS A 186 37.58 -3.77 29.86
C LYS A 186 36.64 -2.62 30.20
N VAL A 187 35.33 -2.69 29.83
CA VAL A 187 34.41 -1.55 29.81
C VAL A 187 33.31 -1.60 30.88
N ILE A 188 33.01 -2.75 31.46
CA ILE A 188 31.89 -2.93 32.39
C ILE A 188 31.94 -2.03 33.62
N SER A 189 33.12 -1.66 34.07
CA SER A 189 33.26 -0.78 35.21
C SER A 189 32.73 0.63 34.97
N THR A 190 32.79 1.12 33.72
CA THR A 190 32.27 2.43 33.32
C THR A 190 30.74 2.45 33.46
N SER A 191 30.06 1.43 32.94
CA SER A 191 28.61 1.30 33.04
C SER A 191 28.15 1.20 34.51
N ILE A 192 28.69 0.24 35.29
CA ILE A 192 28.27 0.03 36.68
C ILE A 192 28.55 1.24 37.56
N ASN A 193 29.71 1.87 37.43
CA ASN A 193 30.06 3.09 38.22
C ASN A 193 29.14 4.28 37.85
N SER A 194 28.77 4.43 36.58
CA SER A 194 27.84 5.47 36.15
C SER A 194 26.43 5.27 36.76
N LEU A 195 26.02 4.03 36.94
CA LEU A 195 24.74 3.66 37.57
C LEU A 195 24.80 3.87 39.10
N LEU A 196 25.89 3.50 39.77
CA LEU A 196 26.06 3.76 41.21
C LEU A 196 26.06 5.26 41.52
N ASN A 197 26.50 6.09 40.57
CA ASN A 197 26.53 7.55 40.70
C ASN A 197 25.19 8.23 40.39
N GLN A 198 24.11 7.49 40.07
CA GLN A 198 22.81 8.11 39.81
C GLN A 198 22.30 8.96 40.99
N SER A 199 21.68 10.11 40.68
CA SER A 199 21.04 10.98 41.65
C SER A 199 19.82 10.35 42.32
N TRP A 200 19.08 9.50 41.60
CA TRP A 200 18.02 8.66 42.12
C TRP A 200 18.63 7.49 42.89
N LYS A 201 18.52 7.47 44.21
CA LYS A 201 19.22 6.50 45.05
C LYS A 201 18.52 5.18 45.30
N ASN A 202 17.19 5.13 45.16
CA ASN A 202 16.46 3.87 45.33
C ASN A 202 16.51 3.04 44.06
N ILE A 203 17.66 2.45 43.79
CA ILE A 203 17.92 1.60 42.63
C ILE A 203 18.37 0.21 43.06
N GLU A 204 18.11 -0.79 42.23
CA GLU A 204 18.83 -2.06 42.23
C GLU A 204 19.41 -2.33 40.83
N ILE A 205 20.61 -2.83 40.78
CA ILE A 205 21.33 -3.12 39.55
C ILE A 205 21.43 -4.65 39.44
N ILE A 206 20.87 -5.19 38.40
CA ILE A 206 20.84 -6.65 38.17
C ILE A 206 21.75 -6.93 36.97
N VAL A 207 22.97 -7.36 37.27
CA VAL A 207 23.97 -7.69 36.24
C VAL A 207 23.86 -9.18 35.91
N VAL A 208 23.66 -9.50 34.64
CA VAL A 208 23.56 -10.88 34.17
C VAL A 208 24.65 -11.12 33.13
N ASP A 209 25.62 -11.95 33.49
CA ASP A 209 26.69 -12.42 32.61
C ASP A 209 26.16 -13.52 31.67
N ASP A 210 26.24 -13.29 30.37
CA ASP A 210 25.75 -14.21 29.33
C ASP A 210 26.78 -15.24 28.92
N ALA A 211 27.34 -15.96 29.88
CA ALA A 211 28.41 -16.94 29.72
C ALA A 211 29.67 -16.35 29.06
N SER A 212 30.16 -15.20 29.56
CA SER A 212 31.41 -14.60 29.10
C SER A 212 32.58 -15.59 29.17
N THR A 213 33.45 -15.49 28.17
CA THR A 213 34.67 -16.29 28.03
C THR A 213 35.93 -15.56 28.53
N ASP A 214 35.80 -14.25 28.78
CA ASP A 214 36.83 -13.42 29.41
C ASP A 214 36.63 -13.33 30.95
N ASN A 215 37.37 -12.44 31.62
CA ASN A 215 37.28 -12.26 33.07
C ASN A 215 36.09 -11.40 33.53
N SER A 216 35.12 -11.06 32.70
CA SER A 216 33.99 -10.19 33.04
C SER A 216 33.28 -10.63 34.32
N PHE A 217 32.88 -11.91 34.41
CA PHE A 217 32.18 -12.43 35.60
C PHE A 217 33.02 -12.36 36.89
N ALA A 218 34.30 -12.79 36.80
CA ALA A 218 35.22 -12.72 37.94
C ALA A 218 35.41 -11.28 38.42
N LYS A 219 35.58 -10.32 37.49
CA LYS A 219 35.72 -8.88 37.79
C LYS A 219 34.45 -8.32 38.45
N LEU A 220 33.27 -8.68 37.94
CA LEU A 220 31.98 -8.27 38.50
C LEU A 220 31.82 -8.75 39.95
N LYS A 221 32.08 -10.03 40.22
CA LYS A 221 32.02 -10.60 41.57
C LYS A 221 33.00 -9.96 42.52
N ARG A 222 34.25 -9.72 42.10
CA ARG A 222 35.30 -9.13 42.95
C ARG A 222 35.01 -7.66 43.29
N LEU A 223 34.55 -6.85 42.33
CA LEU A 223 34.39 -5.42 42.49
C LEU A 223 33.03 -5.00 43.05
N TYR A 224 31.99 -5.77 42.77
CA TYR A 224 30.61 -5.36 42.99
C TYR A 224 29.75 -6.41 43.71
N GLY A 225 30.31 -7.60 44.01
CA GLY A 225 29.57 -8.72 44.60
C GLY A 225 28.99 -8.42 45.98
N ASP A 226 29.67 -7.57 46.76
CA ASP A 226 29.30 -7.21 48.16
C ASP A 226 28.50 -5.90 48.24
N ILE A 227 28.12 -5.30 47.12
CA ILE A 227 27.32 -4.05 47.11
C ILE A 227 25.83 -4.41 47.18
N ASP A 228 25.15 -4.03 48.26
CA ASP A 228 23.74 -4.40 48.54
C ASP A 228 22.75 -4.14 47.38
N CYS A 229 22.96 -3.06 46.65
CA CYS A 229 22.07 -2.72 45.52
C CYS A 229 22.45 -3.42 44.22
N ILE A 230 23.47 -4.29 44.20
CA ILE A 230 23.90 -5.01 43.00
C ILE A 230 23.67 -6.52 43.14
N LYS A 231 23.05 -7.13 42.15
CA LYS A 231 22.87 -8.58 42.07
C LYS A 231 23.58 -9.11 40.83
N VAL A 232 24.61 -9.93 41.00
CA VAL A 232 25.35 -10.54 39.89
C VAL A 232 24.86 -11.97 39.69
N LYS A 233 24.42 -12.27 38.47
CA LYS A 233 23.96 -13.58 37.98
C LYS A 233 24.77 -14.03 36.77
N LYS A 234 24.70 -15.30 36.41
CA LYS A 234 25.37 -15.85 35.23
C LYS A 234 24.49 -16.85 34.51
N ASN A 235 24.45 -16.78 33.17
CA ASN A 235 23.86 -17.81 32.31
C ASN A 235 24.84 -18.98 32.17
N ASN A 236 24.32 -20.20 31.98
CA ASN A 236 25.13 -21.39 31.73
C ASN A 236 25.68 -21.46 30.30
N GLU A 237 25.03 -20.76 29.36
CA GLU A 237 25.38 -20.67 27.94
C GLU A 237 25.01 -19.29 27.41
N ASN A 238 25.62 -18.85 26.29
CA ASN A 238 25.28 -17.59 25.66
C ASN A 238 23.88 -17.69 25.01
N LYS A 239 22.95 -16.83 25.50
CA LYS A 239 21.55 -16.78 25.07
C LYS A 239 21.20 -15.50 24.32
N GLY A 240 22.17 -14.60 24.16
CA GLY A 240 22.01 -13.30 23.56
C GLY A 240 21.43 -12.23 24.49
N ALA A 241 21.58 -10.99 24.07
CA ALA A 241 21.29 -9.82 24.92
C ALA A 241 19.84 -9.80 25.43
N TYR A 242 18.85 -10.06 24.58
CA TYR A 242 17.43 -9.96 24.95
C TYR A 242 16.97 -11.09 25.88
N ALA A 243 17.42 -12.32 25.66
CA ALA A 243 17.14 -13.42 26.59
C ALA A 243 17.78 -13.13 27.98
N THR A 244 18.98 -12.53 27.98
CA THR A 244 19.68 -12.13 29.17
C THR A 244 19.00 -10.96 29.89
N ARG A 245 18.46 -9.97 29.15
CA ARG A 245 17.59 -8.91 29.68
C ARG A 245 16.33 -9.49 30.31
N ASN A 246 15.65 -10.42 29.63
CA ASN A 246 14.45 -11.09 30.15
C ASN A 246 14.72 -11.87 31.45
N LEU A 247 15.86 -12.58 31.52
CA LEU A 247 16.26 -13.24 32.75
C LEU A 247 16.51 -12.22 33.88
N GLY A 248 17.23 -11.11 33.60
CA GLY A 248 17.44 -10.05 34.57
C GLY A 248 16.15 -9.44 35.08
N MET A 249 15.17 -9.21 34.19
CA MET A 249 13.85 -8.72 34.56
C MET A 249 13.08 -9.66 35.50
N SER A 250 13.29 -10.96 35.39
CA SER A 250 12.65 -11.92 36.33
C SER A 250 13.13 -11.80 37.78
N PHE A 251 14.30 -11.20 37.99
CA PHE A 251 14.84 -10.90 39.33
C PHE A 251 14.50 -9.49 39.82
N ALA A 252 13.84 -8.68 38.99
CA ALA A 252 13.56 -7.29 39.29
C ALA A 252 12.42 -7.15 40.32
N THR A 253 12.67 -6.34 41.37
CA THR A 253 11.69 -6.08 42.44
C THR A 253 11.16 -4.66 42.41
N GLY A 254 11.71 -3.78 41.53
CA GLY A 254 11.34 -2.38 41.46
C GLY A 254 9.97 -2.10 40.89
N ASP A 255 9.46 -0.92 41.17
CA ASP A 255 8.22 -0.37 40.63
C ASP A 255 8.38 0.05 39.15
N PHE A 256 9.61 0.43 38.78
CA PHE A 256 10.02 0.76 37.43
C PHE A 256 11.17 -0.13 36.98
N LEU A 257 11.20 -0.42 35.70
CA LEU A 257 12.16 -1.31 35.07
C LEU A 257 12.82 -0.62 33.88
N THR A 258 14.15 -0.76 33.75
CA THR A 258 14.91 -0.27 32.61
C THR A 258 16.11 -1.17 32.35
N VAL A 259 16.76 -0.96 31.22
CA VAL A 259 18.01 -1.66 30.88
C VAL A 259 19.15 -0.68 30.63
N MET A 260 20.37 -1.15 30.69
CA MET A 260 21.57 -0.40 30.35
C MET A 260 22.59 -1.33 29.72
N ASP A 261 23.21 -0.96 28.61
CA ASP A 261 24.24 -1.78 27.99
C ASP A 261 25.56 -1.73 28.78
N ALA A 262 26.34 -2.81 28.72
CA ALA A 262 27.51 -3.02 29.59
C ALA A 262 28.70 -2.08 29.29
N ASP A 263 28.71 -1.43 28.14
CA ASP A 263 29.78 -0.62 27.59
C ASP A 263 29.47 0.90 27.57
N ASP A 264 28.23 1.28 27.92
CA ASP A 264 27.74 2.65 27.86
C ASP A 264 27.99 3.42 29.17
N TRP A 265 27.94 4.73 29.06
CA TRP A 265 27.98 5.64 30.21
C TRP A 265 26.66 6.39 30.37
N ALA A 266 26.15 6.49 31.60
CA ALA A 266 24.90 7.19 31.93
C ALA A 266 25.17 8.46 32.73
N HIS A 267 24.60 9.60 32.31
CA HIS A 267 24.59 10.82 33.09
C HIS A 267 23.89 10.59 34.44
N PRO A 268 24.44 11.07 35.57
CA PRO A 268 23.89 10.81 36.91
C PRO A 268 22.44 11.21 37.14
N GLN A 269 21.89 12.13 36.35
CA GLN A 269 20.49 12.54 36.45
C GLN A 269 19.56 11.81 35.46
N LYS A 270 20.06 10.83 34.71
CA LYS A 270 19.25 10.09 33.73
C LYS A 270 18.03 9.47 34.39
N ILE A 271 18.21 8.63 35.42
CA ILE A 271 17.11 7.91 36.06
C ILE A 271 16.13 8.89 36.74
N GLU A 272 16.65 9.93 37.37
CA GLU A 272 15.82 10.98 37.98
C GLU A 272 14.91 11.67 36.96
N LYS A 273 15.47 12.09 35.81
CA LYS A 273 14.71 12.74 34.74
C LYS A 273 13.67 11.82 34.11
N GLN A 274 13.95 10.52 34.03
CA GLN A 274 13.01 9.52 33.51
C GLN A 274 11.88 9.15 34.51
N VAL A 275 12.19 9.08 35.82
CA VAL A 275 11.21 8.71 36.85
C VAL A 275 10.21 9.82 37.13
N ILE A 276 10.68 11.09 37.20
CA ILE A 276 9.86 12.23 37.59
C ILE A 276 8.54 12.33 36.79
N PRO A 277 8.52 12.30 35.48
CA PRO A 277 7.26 12.36 34.71
C PRO A 277 6.26 11.26 35.10
N LEU A 278 6.75 10.05 35.37
CA LEU A 278 5.92 8.91 35.74
C LEU A 278 5.29 9.07 37.13
N LEU A 279 5.92 9.79 38.03
CA LEU A 279 5.35 10.09 39.36
C LEU A 279 4.15 11.05 39.28
N PHE A 280 4.20 11.99 38.33
CA PHE A 280 3.17 13.03 38.18
C PHE A 280 2.04 12.64 37.24
N ASN A 281 2.27 11.66 36.35
CA ASN A 281 1.29 11.25 35.38
C ASN A 281 1.14 9.73 35.34
N ARG A 282 0.05 9.22 35.90
CA ARG A 282 -0.27 7.78 35.92
C ARG A 282 -0.66 7.20 34.57
N SER A 283 -1.08 8.02 33.61
CA SER A 283 -1.38 7.55 32.24
C SER A 283 -0.10 7.21 31.46
N LEU A 284 1.03 7.81 31.81
CA LEU A 284 2.31 7.43 31.22
C LEU A 284 2.71 6.01 31.66
N LYS A 285 3.04 5.19 30.68
CA LYS A 285 3.52 3.80 30.87
C LYS A 285 5.04 3.71 30.88
N GLY A 286 5.70 4.67 30.23
CA GLY A 286 7.15 4.72 30.19
C GLY A 286 7.72 6.08 29.83
N THR A 287 9.04 6.18 29.94
CA THR A 287 9.85 7.31 29.48
C THR A 287 11.08 6.81 28.75
N VAL A 288 11.57 7.58 27.79
CA VAL A 288 12.79 7.29 27.03
C VAL A 288 13.68 8.52 27.01
N SER A 289 15.00 8.34 27.13
CA SER A 289 15.99 9.41 27.07
C SER A 289 16.71 9.46 25.74
N HIS A 290 17.47 10.51 25.51
CA HIS A 290 18.32 10.66 24.34
C HIS A 290 19.78 10.27 24.66
N TRP A 291 20.53 9.91 23.66
CA TRP A 291 21.94 9.54 23.71
C TRP A 291 22.69 10.00 22.47
N VAL A 292 24.00 9.88 22.53
CA VAL A 292 24.91 10.07 21.41
C VAL A 292 25.93 8.94 21.38
N ARG A 293 26.36 8.54 20.20
CA ARG A 293 27.46 7.58 20.03
C ARG A 293 28.79 8.28 20.01
N CYS A 294 29.76 7.67 20.66
CA CYS A 294 31.13 8.20 20.71
C CYS A 294 32.20 7.11 20.81
N THR A 295 33.40 7.42 20.38
CA THR A 295 34.61 6.60 20.68
C THR A 295 35.03 6.76 22.13
N GLU A 296 36.04 5.99 22.55
CA GLU A 296 36.67 6.13 23.90
C GLU A 296 37.19 7.56 24.14
N GLU A 297 37.70 8.24 23.12
CA GLU A 297 38.26 9.59 23.15
C GLU A 297 37.19 10.68 23.02
N LEU A 298 35.91 10.34 23.12
CA LEU A 298 34.78 11.27 22.96
C LEU A 298 34.77 11.95 21.60
N LYS A 299 35.03 11.19 20.52
CA LYS A 299 34.70 11.61 19.17
C LYS A 299 33.29 11.16 18.86
N PHE A 300 32.41 12.12 18.55
CA PHE A 300 30.99 11.84 18.30
C PHE A 300 30.75 11.54 16.85
N SER A 301 29.82 10.62 16.59
CA SER A 301 29.51 10.17 15.23
C SER A 301 28.02 9.93 15.03
N ARG A 302 27.60 9.97 13.78
CA ARG A 302 26.25 9.58 13.37
C ARG A 302 26.14 8.06 13.34
N LEU A 303 25.02 7.55 13.82
CA LEU A 303 24.68 6.14 13.69
C LEU A 303 23.80 5.87 12.46
N ARG A 304 23.07 6.88 12.02
CA ARG A 304 22.11 6.83 10.90
C ARG A 304 21.87 8.23 10.32
N ALA A 305 21.33 8.32 9.13
CA ALA A 305 20.85 9.60 8.59
C ALA A 305 19.85 10.26 9.54
N GLY A 306 19.95 11.57 9.74
CA GLY A 306 19.10 12.33 10.66
C GLY A 306 19.66 13.70 10.97
N ASN A 307 18.87 14.52 11.65
CA ASN A 307 19.09 15.95 11.87
C ASN A 307 20.02 16.26 13.04
N SER A 308 20.39 15.23 13.84
CA SER A 308 21.23 15.40 15.04
C SER A 308 22.05 14.14 15.30
N TRP A 309 23.23 14.28 15.91
CA TRP A 309 23.94 13.16 16.52
C TRP A 309 23.21 12.62 17.74
N VAL A 310 22.50 13.51 18.43
CA VAL A 310 21.70 13.16 19.62
C VAL A 310 20.33 12.70 19.20
N HIS A 311 19.98 11.48 19.57
CA HIS A 311 18.70 10.89 19.19
C HIS A 311 18.13 10.02 20.31
N ARG A 312 16.86 9.65 20.17
CA ARG A 312 16.16 8.79 21.10
C ARG A 312 16.88 7.46 21.28
N ASN A 313 17.17 7.11 22.54
CA ASN A 313 17.74 5.83 22.93
C ASN A 313 16.64 4.84 23.33
N VAL A 314 16.20 4.00 22.40
CA VAL A 314 15.13 3.01 22.65
C VAL A 314 15.51 2.03 23.75
N SER A 315 16.82 1.65 23.85
CA SER A 315 17.32 0.80 24.94
C SER A 315 17.23 1.46 26.32
N SER A 316 17.09 2.79 26.40
CA SER A 316 16.93 3.50 27.67
C SER A 316 15.48 3.47 28.21
N LEU A 317 14.56 2.78 27.54
CA LEU A 317 13.14 2.74 27.93
C LEU A 317 12.97 2.34 29.39
N LEU A 318 12.43 3.24 30.19
CA LEU A 318 12.08 3.03 31.58
C LEU A 318 10.57 2.92 31.67
N ILE A 319 10.07 1.76 32.11
CA ILE A 319 8.64 1.39 32.13
C ILE A 319 8.14 1.08 33.53
N ARG A 320 6.84 1.19 33.71
CA ARG A 320 6.18 0.65 34.88
C ARG A 320 6.18 -0.88 34.85
N LYS A 321 6.22 -1.52 36.00
CA LYS A 321 6.22 -2.99 36.12
C LYS A 321 4.98 -3.63 35.48
N ASP A 322 3.81 -2.95 35.53
CA ASP A 322 2.56 -3.43 34.92
C ASP A 322 2.62 -3.55 33.39
N VAL A 323 3.53 -2.85 32.73
CA VAL A 323 3.75 -2.96 31.28
C VAL A 323 4.21 -4.37 30.91
N VAL A 324 5.24 -4.90 31.61
CA VAL A 324 5.75 -6.26 31.35
C VAL A 324 4.69 -7.32 31.60
N THR A 325 3.85 -7.15 32.63
CA THR A 325 2.75 -8.10 32.88
C THR A 325 1.68 -8.07 31.79
N THR A 326 1.51 -6.92 31.14
CA THR A 326 0.49 -6.71 30.10
C THR A 326 0.95 -7.16 28.71
N ILE A 327 2.16 -6.76 28.28
CA ILE A 327 2.65 -7.02 26.92
C ILE A 327 3.75 -8.09 26.85
N GLY A 328 4.18 -8.64 28.00
CA GLY A 328 5.19 -9.70 28.06
C GLY A 328 6.62 -9.20 27.99
N SER A 329 7.52 -10.05 27.51
CA SER A 329 8.96 -9.88 27.48
C SER A 329 9.46 -9.32 26.14
N TRP A 330 10.77 -8.98 26.07
CA TRP A 330 11.45 -8.76 24.78
C TRP A 330 11.46 -10.04 23.96
N ASP A 331 11.38 -9.92 22.65
CA ASP A 331 11.61 -11.05 21.74
C ASP A 331 13.08 -11.50 21.80
N GLU A 332 13.30 -12.80 21.89
CA GLU A 332 14.64 -13.38 22.03
C GLU A 332 15.30 -13.59 20.65
N VAL A 333 15.63 -12.47 19.99
CA VAL A 333 16.31 -12.40 18.68
C VAL A 333 17.68 -11.73 18.80
N LYS A 334 18.49 -11.76 17.73
CA LYS A 334 19.84 -11.19 17.75
C LYS A 334 19.86 -9.68 17.96
N VAL A 335 18.97 -8.97 17.26
CA VAL A 335 18.93 -7.48 17.26
C VAL A 335 17.50 -6.96 17.12
N ASN A 336 17.29 -5.66 17.41
CA ASN A 336 16.06 -4.88 17.13
C ASN A 336 14.84 -5.17 18.02
N ALA A 337 14.90 -6.09 18.97
CA ALA A 337 13.78 -6.35 19.88
C ALA A 337 13.50 -5.23 20.89
N ASP A 338 14.41 -4.31 21.10
CA ASP A 338 14.20 -3.08 21.86
C ASP A 338 13.27 -2.12 21.10
N THR A 339 13.47 -1.96 19.80
CA THR A 339 12.59 -1.16 18.94
C THR A 339 11.20 -1.80 18.84
N GLU A 340 11.13 -3.10 18.64
CA GLU A 340 9.86 -3.84 18.64
C GLU A 340 9.11 -3.67 19.96
N PHE A 341 9.77 -3.86 21.10
CA PHE A 341 9.15 -3.71 22.42
C PHE A 341 8.62 -2.28 22.65
N TYR A 342 9.38 -1.27 22.23
CA TYR A 342 8.97 0.14 22.27
C TYR A 342 7.71 0.38 21.41
N GLU A 343 7.70 -0.08 20.16
CA GLU A 343 6.54 0.07 19.26
C GLU A 343 5.33 -0.73 19.76
N ARG A 344 5.53 -1.92 20.32
CA ARG A 344 4.48 -2.72 20.97
C ARG A 344 3.84 -2.01 22.16
N CYS A 345 4.64 -1.29 22.97
CA CYS A 345 4.12 -0.41 24.02
C CYS A 345 3.21 0.68 23.44
N LEU A 346 3.67 1.36 22.37
CA LEU A 346 2.86 2.39 21.72
C LEU A 346 1.58 1.83 21.09
N ALA A 347 1.65 0.67 20.46
CA ALA A 347 0.49 0.00 19.87
C ALA A 347 -0.55 -0.39 20.94
N LYS A 348 -0.10 -0.87 22.12
CA LYS A 348 -1.00 -1.29 23.20
C LYS A 348 -1.59 -0.14 23.98
N PHE A 349 -0.79 0.89 24.29
CA PHE A 349 -1.16 1.93 25.26
C PHE A 349 -1.38 3.32 24.62
N GLY A 350 -1.16 3.43 23.29
CA GLY A 350 -1.28 4.68 22.56
C GLY A 350 0.02 5.49 22.48
N GLN A 351 0.12 6.38 21.49
CA GLN A 351 1.33 7.16 21.20
C GLN A 351 1.78 8.06 22.37
N ALA A 352 0.85 8.53 23.19
CA ALA A 352 1.13 9.37 24.35
C ALA A 352 1.57 8.57 25.60
N ALA A 353 1.63 7.24 25.55
CA ALA A 353 1.97 6.40 26.70
C ALA A 353 3.45 6.46 27.10
N ILE A 354 4.34 6.81 26.19
CA ILE A 354 5.77 6.97 26.42
C ILE A 354 6.18 8.41 26.16
N LYS A 355 6.83 9.03 27.17
CA LYS A 355 7.33 10.40 27.08
C LYS A 355 8.83 10.42 26.81
N GLU A 356 9.26 11.19 25.81
CA GLU A 356 10.67 11.54 25.63
C GLU A 356 11.08 12.57 26.70
N VAL A 357 12.17 12.30 27.40
CA VAL A 357 12.70 13.22 28.42
C VAL A 357 13.97 13.88 27.93
N MET A 358 14.05 15.18 28.10
CA MET A 358 15.20 15.98 27.64
C MET A 358 15.54 15.71 26.15
N PRO A 359 14.60 15.92 25.23
CA PRO A 359 14.87 15.71 23.80
C PRO A 359 16.09 16.56 23.37
N ASP A 360 16.87 15.99 22.44
CA ASP A 360 18.15 16.56 21.97
C ASP A 360 19.24 16.77 23.05
N VAL A 361 19.10 16.18 24.25
CA VAL A 361 20.11 16.21 25.28
C VAL A 361 20.61 14.80 25.59
N PRO A 362 21.90 14.49 25.39
CA PRO A 362 22.40 13.14 25.61
C PRO A 362 22.51 12.83 27.10
N LEU A 363 21.60 12.02 27.61
CA LEU A 363 21.68 11.50 28.99
C LEU A 363 22.43 10.15 29.06
N SER A 364 22.95 9.67 27.94
CA SER A 364 23.88 8.53 27.86
C SER A 364 24.84 8.73 26.70
N PHE A 365 26.06 8.26 26.87
CA PHE A 365 27.05 8.11 25.80
C PHE A 365 27.18 6.63 25.45
N GLY A 366 26.86 6.28 24.22
CA GLY A 366 26.96 4.93 23.72
C GLY A 366 28.33 4.71 23.07
N ARG A 367 29.06 3.69 23.52
CA ARG A 367 30.38 3.37 22.97
C ARG A 367 30.26 2.80 21.56
N THR A 368 31.09 3.29 20.63
CA THR A 368 31.25 2.68 19.31
C THR A 368 32.41 1.69 19.33
N HIS A 369 32.16 0.50 18.81
CA HIS A 369 33.09 -0.63 18.81
C HIS A 369 33.00 -1.35 17.48
N VAL A 370 34.12 -1.76 16.88
CA VAL A 370 34.16 -2.54 15.62
C VAL A 370 33.42 -3.88 15.76
N SER A 371 33.38 -4.46 16.98
CA SER A 371 32.65 -5.70 17.30
C SER A 371 31.19 -5.50 17.74
N SER A 372 30.65 -4.30 17.61
CA SER A 372 29.25 -4.01 17.96
C SER A 372 28.27 -4.81 17.10
N LEU A 373 27.16 -5.27 17.67
CA LEU A 373 26.07 -5.95 16.94
C LEU A 373 25.49 -5.11 15.80
N THR A 374 25.64 -3.80 15.86
CA THR A 374 25.23 -2.85 14.81
C THR A 374 26.21 -2.79 13.63
N GLN A 375 27.39 -3.36 13.75
CA GLN A 375 28.46 -3.40 12.73
C GLN A 375 28.60 -4.78 12.07
N ASN A 376 27.87 -5.80 12.51
CA ASN A 376 27.89 -7.13 11.90
C ASN A 376 27.20 -7.09 10.52
N ALA A 377 27.83 -7.65 9.49
CA ALA A 377 27.35 -7.59 8.11
C ALA A 377 25.90 -8.10 7.93
N GLU A 378 25.52 -9.20 8.60
CA GLU A 378 24.16 -9.76 8.51
C GLU A 378 23.08 -8.93 9.19
N THR A 379 23.45 -8.21 10.27
CA THR A 379 22.50 -7.44 11.10
C THR A 379 22.90 -5.97 11.22
N HIS A 380 23.69 -5.48 10.27
CA HIS A 380 24.14 -4.09 10.21
C HIS A 380 22.96 -3.13 10.27
N LEU A 381 23.18 -1.94 10.81
CA LEU A 381 22.10 -0.97 10.99
C LEU A 381 21.42 -0.55 9.66
N VAL A 382 22.16 -0.58 8.55
CA VAL A 382 21.62 -0.34 7.20
C VAL A 382 20.47 -1.27 6.85
N THR A 383 20.46 -2.51 7.39
CA THR A 383 19.39 -3.48 7.14
C THR A 383 18.01 -3.04 7.67
N GLN A 384 17.94 -1.91 8.39
CA GLN A 384 16.67 -1.27 8.78
C GLN A 384 15.93 -0.64 7.59
N TYR A 385 16.61 -0.37 6.46
CA TYR A 385 16.01 0.26 5.28
C TYR A 385 15.52 -0.75 4.24
N GLY A 386 16.13 -1.94 4.15
CA GLY A 386 15.77 -2.95 3.16
C GLY A 386 16.16 -4.38 3.51
N GLY A 387 16.74 -4.64 4.71
CA GLY A 387 17.25 -5.94 5.09
C GLY A 387 16.52 -6.60 6.26
N VAL A 388 17.24 -7.49 6.97
CA VAL A 388 16.65 -8.34 8.02
C VAL A 388 15.99 -7.57 9.17
N ARG A 389 16.50 -6.39 9.53
CA ARG A 389 15.88 -5.55 10.58
C ARG A 389 14.53 -4.98 10.14
N LYS A 390 14.43 -4.53 8.87
CA LYS A 390 13.16 -4.08 8.29
C LYS A 390 12.16 -5.23 8.25
N GLN A 391 12.53 -6.37 7.68
CA GLN A 391 11.67 -7.54 7.58
C GLN A 391 11.13 -8.00 8.95
N TYR A 392 11.98 -7.97 9.97
CA TYR A 392 11.57 -8.27 11.34
C TYR A 392 10.51 -7.28 11.85
N MET A 393 10.75 -5.98 11.66
CA MET A 393 9.80 -4.94 12.11
C MET A 393 8.48 -4.97 11.33
N ASP A 394 8.53 -5.27 10.02
CA ASP A 394 7.33 -5.39 9.20
C ASP A 394 6.41 -6.51 9.71
N CYS A 395 6.99 -7.69 10.02
CA CYS A 395 6.25 -8.79 10.63
C CYS A 395 5.69 -8.42 12.02
N ALA A 396 6.51 -7.78 12.86
CA ALA A 396 6.08 -7.35 14.20
C ALA A 396 4.97 -6.29 14.15
N ARG A 397 5.10 -5.27 13.29
CA ARG A 397 4.10 -4.22 13.11
C ARG A 397 2.78 -4.75 12.59
N ALA A 398 2.80 -5.68 11.65
CA ALA A 398 1.59 -6.33 11.20
C ALA A 398 0.90 -7.11 12.34
N TRP A 399 1.68 -7.80 13.19
CA TRP A 399 1.13 -8.39 14.41
C TRP A 399 0.54 -7.34 15.35
N HIS A 400 1.25 -6.24 15.59
CA HIS A 400 0.76 -5.15 16.45
C HIS A 400 -0.59 -4.58 15.99
N LYS A 401 -0.82 -4.50 14.68
CA LYS A 401 -2.05 -3.93 14.09
C LYS A 401 -3.23 -4.90 14.09
N ASN A 402 -2.96 -6.19 13.87
CA ASN A 402 -4.01 -7.17 13.56
C ASN A 402 -4.32 -8.14 14.71
N SER A 403 -3.51 -8.17 15.77
CA SER A 403 -3.75 -9.08 16.88
C SER A 403 -4.54 -8.44 18.03
N PRO A 404 -5.53 -9.12 18.60
CA PRO A 404 -6.25 -8.66 19.79
C PRO A 404 -5.38 -8.66 21.04
N SER A 405 -4.33 -9.49 21.08
CA SER A 405 -3.38 -9.60 22.18
C SER A 405 -1.95 -9.30 21.71
N LEU A 406 -1.32 -8.32 22.37
CA LEU A 406 0.06 -7.95 22.13
C LEU A 406 1.00 -8.49 23.21
N LYS A 407 0.65 -9.64 23.82
CA LYS A 407 1.45 -10.26 24.86
C LYS A 407 2.39 -11.31 24.27
N LEU A 408 3.70 -11.09 24.42
CA LEU A 408 4.74 -12.01 23.96
C LEU A 408 5.32 -12.75 25.19
N LEU A 409 5.17 -14.07 25.22
CA LEU A 409 5.61 -14.92 26.32
C LEU A 409 6.81 -15.80 25.91
N ARG A 410 7.78 -15.94 26.81
CA ARG A 410 9.06 -16.65 26.54
C ARG A 410 8.91 -18.12 26.17
N ASN A 411 7.87 -18.79 26.68
CA ASN A 411 7.68 -20.25 26.55
C ASN A 411 6.52 -20.61 25.60
N GLU A 412 5.98 -19.65 24.88
CA GLU A 412 4.91 -19.85 23.92
C GLU A 412 5.42 -19.65 22.48
N PRO A 413 4.75 -20.24 21.49
CA PRO A 413 5.05 -19.97 20.10
C PRO A 413 5.00 -18.46 19.80
N ARG A 414 5.97 -17.99 19.03
CA ARG A 414 6.06 -16.58 18.65
C ARG A 414 4.86 -16.20 17.79
N PRO A 415 4.16 -15.08 18.08
CA PRO A 415 2.93 -14.67 17.38
C PRO A 415 3.15 -14.11 15.96
N PHE A 416 4.39 -13.93 15.53
CA PHE A 416 4.76 -13.47 14.20
C PHE A 416 6.07 -14.13 13.76
N PRO A 417 6.30 -14.30 12.45
CA PRO A 417 7.52 -14.91 11.95
C PRO A 417 8.71 -13.96 12.05
N VAL A 418 9.90 -14.53 12.09
CA VAL A 418 11.17 -13.81 12.21
C VAL A 418 12.11 -14.25 11.08
N PRO A 419 12.85 -13.34 10.42
CA PRO A 419 13.89 -13.75 9.47
C PRO A 419 14.81 -14.78 10.09
N PRO A 420 15.13 -15.90 9.41
CA PRO A 420 15.95 -16.98 9.98
C PRO A 420 17.31 -16.51 10.51
N SER A 421 17.94 -15.53 9.86
CA SER A 421 19.22 -14.93 10.28
C SER A 421 19.14 -14.17 11.61
N MET A 422 17.94 -13.78 12.05
CA MET A 422 17.71 -13.11 13.33
C MET A 422 17.60 -14.08 14.51
N LEU A 423 17.39 -15.37 14.24
CA LEU A 423 17.28 -16.38 15.28
C LEU A 423 18.66 -16.70 15.88
N LEU A 424 18.67 -17.02 17.17
CA LEU A 424 19.87 -17.48 17.85
C LEU A 424 20.18 -18.94 17.46
N THR A 425 21.44 -19.25 17.24
CA THR A 425 21.89 -20.59 16.78
C THR A 425 21.64 -21.73 17.77
N SER A 426 21.36 -21.40 19.03
CA SER A 426 20.98 -22.36 20.08
C SER A 426 19.54 -22.89 19.96
N SER A 427 18.71 -22.32 19.06
CA SER A 427 17.34 -22.78 18.82
C SER A 427 17.36 -24.17 18.18
N LYS A 428 16.51 -25.11 18.65
CA LYS A 428 16.37 -26.46 18.10
C LYS A 428 16.16 -26.39 16.57
N SER A 429 16.86 -27.24 15.81
CA SER A 429 16.84 -27.22 14.34
C SER A 429 15.42 -27.32 13.71
N SER A 430 14.48 -27.98 14.41
CA SER A 430 13.06 -28.07 14.01
C SER A 430 12.34 -26.72 14.07
N LEU A 431 12.53 -25.93 15.14
CA LEU A 431 11.92 -24.60 15.29
C LEU A 431 12.45 -23.59 14.26
N VAL A 432 13.73 -23.71 13.90
CA VAL A 432 14.34 -22.85 12.85
C VAL A 432 13.73 -23.17 11.49
N LYS A 433 13.54 -24.44 11.14
CA LYS A 433 12.90 -24.86 9.88
C LYS A 433 11.43 -24.43 9.81
N GLU A 434 10.69 -24.62 10.89
CA GLU A 434 9.28 -24.21 10.96
C GLU A 434 9.12 -22.69 10.81
N ASN A 435 9.92 -21.90 11.54
CA ASN A 435 9.92 -20.45 11.41
C ASN A 435 10.32 -19.99 9.99
N ALA A 436 11.30 -20.66 9.35
CA ALA A 436 11.70 -20.34 7.99
C ALA A 436 10.56 -20.56 6.98
N ALA A 437 9.79 -21.65 7.14
CA ALA A 437 8.64 -21.93 6.30
C ALA A 437 7.54 -20.85 6.47
N ILE A 438 7.24 -20.47 7.72
CA ILE A 438 6.26 -19.42 8.02
C ILE A 438 6.74 -18.06 7.48
N PHE A 439 8.02 -17.73 7.65
CA PHE A 439 8.58 -16.48 7.15
C PHE A 439 8.56 -16.41 5.61
N ASN A 440 8.86 -17.49 4.91
CA ASN A 440 8.74 -17.54 3.46
C ASN A 440 7.28 -17.37 2.98
N LYS A 441 6.33 -17.94 3.72
CA LYS A 441 4.91 -17.73 3.46
C LYS A 441 4.52 -16.26 3.63
N TRP A 442 5.01 -15.61 4.68
CA TRP A 442 4.81 -14.19 4.93
C TRP A 442 5.31 -13.32 3.77
N ARG A 443 6.51 -13.59 3.26
CA ARG A 443 7.08 -12.85 2.11
C ARG A 443 6.26 -13.01 0.82
N LYS A 444 5.65 -14.18 0.63
CA LYS A 444 4.75 -14.42 -0.52
C LYS A 444 3.40 -13.69 -0.35
N ALA A 445 2.97 -13.45 0.87
CA ALA A 445 1.69 -12.81 1.14
C ALA A 445 1.65 -11.32 0.76
N LEU A 446 2.78 -10.61 0.89
CA LEU A 446 2.93 -9.23 0.44
C LEU A 446 4.20 -9.12 -0.42
N ASP A 447 4.00 -9.06 -1.72
CA ASP A 447 5.07 -8.89 -2.72
C ASP A 447 5.30 -7.40 -2.98
N GLU A 448 6.39 -6.87 -2.41
CA GLU A 448 6.73 -5.44 -2.52
C GLU A 448 6.95 -5.01 -3.97
N ASN A 449 7.57 -5.85 -4.81
CA ASN A 449 7.87 -5.51 -6.21
C ASN A 449 6.58 -5.40 -7.02
N TRP A 450 5.71 -6.39 -6.88
CA TRP A 450 4.40 -6.39 -7.53
C TRP A 450 3.54 -5.21 -7.04
N TYR A 451 3.51 -4.96 -5.72
CA TYR A 451 2.71 -3.89 -5.14
C TYR A 451 3.18 -2.50 -5.63
N ALA A 452 4.50 -2.30 -5.70
CA ALA A 452 5.08 -1.06 -6.22
C ALA A 452 4.79 -0.84 -7.72
N GLN A 453 4.76 -1.92 -8.51
CA GLN A 453 4.49 -1.86 -9.94
C GLN A 453 3.02 -1.57 -10.26
N VAL A 454 2.10 -2.14 -9.48
CA VAL A 454 0.65 -2.01 -9.74
C VAL A 454 0.08 -0.75 -9.09
N TYR A 455 0.63 -0.32 -7.95
CA TYR A 455 0.17 0.85 -7.18
C TYR A 455 1.27 1.92 -7.14
N ASP A 456 1.56 2.51 -8.31
CA ASP A 456 2.61 3.52 -8.51
C ASP A 456 2.41 4.79 -7.67
N ASP A 457 1.19 5.09 -7.27
CA ASP A 457 0.85 6.17 -6.34
C ASP A 457 1.54 6.00 -4.97
N VAL A 458 1.62 4.78 -4.45
CA VAL A 458 2.27 4.50 -3.16
C VAL A 458 3.79 4.72 -3.27
N SER A 459 4.39 4.22 -4.35
CA SER A 459 5.83 4.36 -4.59
C SER A 459 6.23 5.81 -4.88
N SER A 460 5.44 6.54 -5.67
CA SER A 460 5.69 7.94 -6.01
C SER A 460 5.55 8.89 -4.81
N MET A 461 4.70 8.57 -3.84
CA MET A 461 4.58 9.31 -2.57
C MET A 461 5.65 8.93 -1.55
N GLY A 462 6.55 8.01 -1.86
CA GLY A 462 7.60 7.56 -0.95
C GLY A 462 7.10 6.81 0.28
N LEU A 463 5.87 6.29 0.25
CA LEU A 463 5.31 5.54 1.38
C LEU A 463 5.96 4.15 1.49
N ASP A 464 6.09 3.66 2.72
CA ASP A 464 6.46 2.28 2.95
C ASP A 464 5.32 1.35 2.55
N ILE A 465 5.62 0.34 1.75
CA ILE A 465 4.60 -0.58 1.19
C ILE A 465 3.93 -1.39 2.29
N HIS A 466 4.69 -1.92 3.24
CA HIS A 466 4.12 -2.69 4.36
C HIS A 466 3.24 -1.82 5.25
N ASP A 467 3.74 -0.64 5.64
CA ASP A 467 2.95 0.29 6.45
C ASP A 467 1.69 0.72 5.72
N HIS A 468 1.79 1.06 4.43
CA HIS A 468 0.64 1.44 3.62
C HIS A 468 -0.38 0.31 3.51
N PHE A 469 0.05 -0.92 3.15
CA PHE A 469 -0.86 -2.05 2.97
C PHE A 469 -1.63 -2.38 4.25
N TRP A 470 -0.91 -2.54 5.38
CA TRP A 470 -1.53 -2.91 6.66
C TRP A 470 -2.35 -1.79 7.31
N ASP A 471 -2.05 -0.51 7.04
CA ASP A 471 -2.82 0.62 7.58
C ASP A 471 -4.11 0.85 6.81
N ARG A 472 -4.06 0.84 5.49
CA ARG A 472 -5.17 1.24 4.63
C ARG A 472 -5.31 0.44 3.35
N GLY A 473 -4.23 -0.05 2.73
CA GLY A 473 -4.25 -0.65 1.40
C GLY A 473 -5.23 -1.83 1.29
N GLU A 474 -5.25 -2.74 2.28
CA GLU A 474 -6.22 -3.85 2.29
C GLU A 474 -7.67 -3.34 2.41
N LYS A 475 -7.92 -2.28 3.20
CA LYS A 475 -9.25 -1.66 3.35
C LYS A 475 -9.68 -0.89 2.10
N GLU A 476 -8.72 -0.35 1.35
CA GLU A 476 -8.94 0.26 0.03
C GLU A 476 -9.19 -0.78 -1.07
N GLY A 477 -9.16 -2.08 -0.73
CA GLY A 477 -9.35 -3.18 -1.66
C GLY A 477 -8.13 -3.47 -2.53
N ARG A 478 -6.94 -3.00 -2.15
CA ARG A 478 -5.69 -3.31 -2.85
C ARG A 478 -5.24 -4.73 -2.55
N TYR A 479 -4.61 -5.35 -3.53
CA TYR A 479 -4.10 -6.72 -3.41
C TYR A 479 -2.65 -6.72 -2.94
N PRO A 480 -2.26 -7.61 -2.01
CA PRO A 480 -0.89 -7.66 -1.51
C PRO A 480 0.09 -8.35 -2.46
N SER A 481 -0.40 -9.18 -3.37
CA SER A 481 0.42 -9.93 -4.33
C SER A 481 -0.36 -10.25 -5.59
N SER A 482 0.32 -10.73 -6.62
CA SER A 482 -0.23 -11.03 -7.95
C SER A 482 -1.25 -12.18 -7.98
N LEU A 483 -1.30 -13.01 -6.94
CA LEU A 483 -2.18 -14.19 -6.91
C LEU A 483 -3.21 -14.16 -5.76
N PHE A 484 -3.07 -13.29 -4.76
CA PHE A 484 -3.95 -13.29 -3.60
C PHE A 484 -4.95 -12.13 -3.62
N ASN A 485 -6.23 -12.47 -3.56
CA ASN A 485 -7.35 -11.53 -3.46
C ASN A 485 -7.95 -11.60 -2.04
N PRO A 486 -7.69 -10.59 -1.16
CA PRO A 486 -8.20 -10.57 0.21
C PRO A 486 -9.72 -10.58 0.32
N GLN A 487 -10.43 -9.86 -0.57
CA GLN A 487 -11.90 -9.78 -0.56
C GLN A 487 -12.51 -11.14 -0.89
N ALA A 488 -11.96 -11.83 -1.89
CA ALA A 488 -12.39 -13.17 -2.27
C ALA A 488 -12.10 -14.21 -1.17
N TYR A 489 -10.98 -14.04 -0.46
CA TYR A 489 -10.66 -14.84 0.72
C TYR A 489 -11.68 -14.61 1.84
N ALA A 490 -11.99 -13.35 2.15
CA ALA A 490 -13.02 -13.00 3.13
C ALA A 490 -14.38 -13.59 2.78
N TYR A 491 -14.79 -13.49 1.52
CA TYR A 491 -16.01 -14.09 1.00
C TYR A 491 -16.02 -15.62 1.17
N LYS A 492 -14.94 -16.30 0.75
CA LYS A 492 -14.83 -17.76 0.83
C LYS A 492 -14.93 -18.32 2.25
N PHE A 493 -14.36 -17.60 3.22
CA PHE A 493 -14.30 -18.02 4.63
C PHE A 493 -15.29 -17.28 5.53
N GLU A 494 -16.22 -16.52 4.95
CA GLU A 494 -17.28 -15.78 5.64
C GLU A 494 -16.74 -14.88 6.77
N LEU A 495 -15.63 -14.20 6.51
CA LEU A 495 -14.97 -13.38 7.52
C LEU A 495 -15.73 -12.09 7.80
N PRO A 496 -15.89 -11.69 9.07
CA PRO A 496 -16.45 -10.39 9.40
C PRO A 496 -15.50 -9.24 8.96
N ASN A 497 -16.08 -8.09 8.59
CA ASN A 497 -15.35 -6.90 8.12
C ASN A 497 -14.32 -6.34 9.12
N THR A 498 -14.35 -6.78 10.38
CA THR A 498 -13.39 -6.39 11.41
C THR A 498 -12.10 -7.21 11.40
N VAL A 499 -12.05 -8.28 10.60
CA VAL A 499 -10.91 -9.20 10.50
C VAL A 499 -10.17 -8.93 9.20
N SER A 500 -8.86 -8.69 9.28
CA SER A 500 -8.01 -8.61 8.09
C SER A 500 -7.91 -9.98 7.41
N PRO A 501 -8.35 -10.12 6.16
CA PRO A 501 -8.31 -11.39 5.43
C PRO A 501 -6.88 -11.92 5.24
N THR A 502 -5.94 -11.03 4.88
CA THR A 502 -4.53 -11.41 4.67
C THR A 502 -3.90 -11.89 5.98
N TRP A 503 -4.17 -11.20 7.09
CA TRP A 503 -3.70 -11.62 8.40
C TRP A 503 -4.27 -12.99 8.80
N HIS A 504 -5.58 -13.19 8.59
CA HIS A 504 -6.25 -14.46 8.87
C HIS A 504 -5.66 -15.61 8.04
N ALA A 505 -5.40 -15.37 6.75
CA ALA A 505 -4.79 -16.36 5.85
C ALA A 505 -3.37 -16.76 6.29
N LEU A 506 -2.60 -15.80 6.80
CA LEU A 506 -1.25 -16.04 7.32
C LEU A 506 -1.24 -16.88 8.59
N HIS A 507 -2.13 -16.57 9.55
CA HIS A 507 -2.10 -17.15 10.90
C HIS A 507 -2.78 -18.52 11.00
N ASN A 508 -3.87 -18.72 10.27
CA ASN A 508 -4.61 -19.99 10.36
C ASN A 508 -4.06 -21.10 9.47
N ASN A 509 -2.92 -20.87 8.83
CA ASN A 509 -2.24 -21.80 7.92
C ASN A 509 -3.15 -22.37 6.81
N SER A 510 -4.26 -21.64 6.51
CA SER A 510 -5.37 -22.09 5.66
C SER A 510 -5.18 -21.77 4.19
N TRP A 511 -4.11 -21.05 3.82
CA TRP A 511 -3.91 -20.59 2.45
C TRP A 511 -2.44 -20.63 1.99
N ASP A 512 -2.25 -21.13 0.77
CA ASP A 512 -0.99 -21.02 0.03
C ASP A 512 -1.06 -19.80 -0.91
N PHE A 513 -0.26 -18.77 -0.65
CA PHE A 513 -0.21 -17.53 -1.44
C PHE A 513 0.36 -17.73 -2.86
N SER A 514 0.78 -18.93 -3.23
CA SER A 514 1.15 -19.29 -4.61
C SER A 514 -0.05 -19.68 -5.48
N ALA A 515 -1.27 -19.66 -4.94
CA ALA A 515 -2.49 -19.98 -5.66
C ALA A 515 -3.57 -18.92 -5.41
N PRO A 516 -4.36 -18.52 -6.44
CA PRO A 516 -5.45 -17.58 -6.27
C PRO A 516 -6.64 -18.19 -5.52
N VAL A 517 -7.43 -17.32 -4.92
CA VAL A 517 -8.66 -17.72 -4.25
C VAL A 517 -9.68 -18.22 -5.28
N SER A 518 -10.29 -19.34 -5.02
CA SER A 518 -11.35 -19.88 -5.87
C SER A 518 -12.52 -20.40 -5.06
N VAL A 519 -13.71 -20.33 -5.66
CA VAL A 519 -14.96 -20.88 -5.11
C VAL A 519 -15.63 -21.78 -6.13
N ALA A 520 -16.32 -22.78 -5.66
CA ALA A 520 -17.12 -23.64 -6.54
C ALA A 520 -18.32 -22.85 -7.07
N GLY A 521 -18.62 -23.02 -8.35
CA GLY A 521 -19.90 -22.64 -8.91
C GLY A 521 -20.98 -23.69 -8.65
N LEU A 522 -22.19 -23.43 -9.09
CA LEU A 522 -23.35 -24.31 -8.92
C LEU A 522 -23.70 -25.09 -10.21
N ALA A 523 -23.15 -24.64 -11.36
CA ALA A 523 -23.42 -25.30 -12.63
C ALA A 523 -22.69 -26.64 -12.74
N GLN A 524 -23.44 -27.68 -13.05
CA GLN A 524 -22.91 -28.99 -13.43
C GLN A 524 -23.10 -29.14 -14.93
N CYS A 525 -22.01 -29.18 -15.68
CA CYS A 525 -22.03 -29.41 -17.13
C CYS A 525 -21.23 -30.69 -17.42
N GLU A 526 -21.85 -31.61 -18.19
CA GLU A 526 -21.20 -32.84 -18.63
C GLU A 526 -20.70 -32.72 -20.09
N GLY A 527 -20.68 -31.50 -20.63
CA GLY A 527 -20.27 -31.23 -22.01
C GLY A 527 -18.77 -31.38 -22.22
N ALA A 528 -18.40 -31.78 -23.46
CA ALA A 528 -17.00 -31.96 -23.84
C ALA A 528 -16.18 -30.65 -23.99
N ASN A 529 -16.83 -29.49 -24.01
CA ASN A 529 -16.17 -28.21 -24.19
C ASN A 529 -15.98 -27.51 -22.85
N HIS A 530 -14.75 -27.08 -22.56
CA HIS A 530 -14.40 -26.31 -21.38
C HIS A 530 -13.79 -24.97 -21.79
N VAL A 531 -14.35 -23.88 -21.29
CA VAL A 531 -13.94 -22.50 -21.61
C VAL A 531 -13.41 -21.79 -20.35
N ALA A 532 -12.26 -21.16 -20.47
CA ALA A 532 -11.81 -20.17 -19.50
C ALA A 532 -12.38 -18.80 -19.88
N LEU A 533 -13.34 -18.31 -19.11
CA LEU A 533 -14.01 -17.02 -19.34
C LEU A 533 -13.40 -15.95 -18.43
N PHE A 534 -12.98 -14.84 -19.02
CA PHE A 534 -12.39 -13.72 -18.29
C PHE A 534 -13.31 -12.51 -18.30
N GLY A 535 -13.61 -12.00 -17.10
CA GLY A 535 -14.32 -10.74 -16.88
C GLY A 535 -13.35 -9.63 -16.44
N HIS A 536 -13.83 -8.40 -16.44
CA HIS A 536 -13.11 -7.25 -15.90
C HIS A 536 -13.53 -6.93 -14.44
N ALA A 537 -12.86 -5.95 -13.82
CA ALA A 537 -13.16 -5.52 -12.46
C ALA A 537 -14.58 -4.95 -12.36
N VAL A 538 -15.28 -5.29 -11.29
CA VAL A 538 -16.66 -4.90 -11.00
C VAL A 538 -16.67 -4.00 -9.78
N SER A 539 -17.38 -2.87 -9.86
CA SER A 539 -17.68 -2.00 -8.74
C SER A 539 -18.94 -2.45 -7.98
N GLU A 540 -19.38 -1.67 -6.99
CA GLU A 540 -20.65 -1.91 -6.31
C GLU A 540 -21.86 -1.86 -7.26
N THR A 541 -21.76 -1.12 -8.37
CA THR A 541 -22.84 -0.95 -9.36
C THR A 541 -22.56 -1.78 -10.61
N VAL A 542 -23.57 -2.54 -11.07
CA VAL A 542 -23.49 -3.38 -12.26
C VAL A 542 -23.98 -2.57 -13.48
N PHE A 543 -23.09 -2.37 -14.46
CA PHE A 543 -23.37 -1.67 -15.71
C PHE A 543 -23.58 -2.63 -16.89
N GLY A 544 -23.51 -2.13 -18.11
CA GLY A 544 -23.77 -2.89 -19.32
C GLY A 544 -22.80 -4.03 -19.60
N ALA A 545 -21.51 -3.81 -19.31
CA ALA A 545 -20.46 -4.79 -19.55
C ALA A 545 -20.57 -5.99 -18.59
N GLU A 546 -20.87 -5.74 -17.30
CA GLU A 546 -21.07 -6.78 -16.30
C GLU A 546 -22.32 -7.62 -16.61
N ARG A 547 -23.42 -6.98 -17.00
CA ARG A 547 -24.64 -7.68 -17.43
C ARG A 547 -24.37 -8.60 -18.62
N SER A 548 -23.52 -8.15 -19.54
CA SER A 548 -23.14 -8.94 -20.69
C SER A 548 -22.29 -10.15 -20.33
N LEU A 549 -21.48 -10.10 -19.28
CA LEU A 549 -20.75 -11.28 -18.79
C LEU A 549 -21.72 -12.33 -18.21
N VAL A 550 -22.78 -11.91 -17.51
CA VAL A 550 -23.84 -12.82 -17.05
C VAL A 550 -24.57 -13.45 -18.21
N ASP A 551 -24.90 -12.66 -19.26
CA ASP A 551 -25.53 -13.16 -20.44
C ASP A 551 -24.66 -14.19 -21.18
N LEU A 552 -23.35 -13.97 -21.30
CA LEU A 552 -22.37 -14.91 -21.83
C LEU A 552 -22.30 -16.21 -21.02
N ALA A 553 -22.15 -16.13 -19.71
CA ALA A 553 -22.05 -17.29 -18.84
C ALA A 553 -23.33 -18.14 -18.93
N ARG A 554 -24.50 -17.49 -18.94
CA ARG A 554 -25.81 -18.15 -19.10
C ARG A 554 -25.95 -18.85 -20.44
N ALA A 555 -25.55 -18.20 -21.53
CA ALA A 555 -25.60 -18.75 -22.87
C ALA A 555 -24.70 -19.99 -23.04
N MET A 556 -23.47 -19.90 -22.53
CA MET A 556 -22.53 -21.03 -22.54
C MET A 556 -23.04 -22.20 -21.69
N HIS A 557 -23.59 -21.92 -20.50
CA HIS A 557 -24.19 -22.94 -19.63
C HIS A 557 -25.37 -23.66 -20.33
N ARG A 558 -26.29 -22.92 -20.98
CA ARG A 558 -27.39 -23.48 -21.77
C ARG A 558 -26.91 -24.34 -22.96
N ALA A 559 -25.76 -24.02 -23.49
CA ALA A 559 -25.11 -24.79 -24.55
C ALA A 559 -24.32 -26.00 -24.02
N ASN A 560 -24.42 -26.31 -22.72
CA ASN A 560 -23.71 -27.40 -22.04
C ASN A 560 -22.16 -27.25 -22.15
N ILE A 561 -21.67 -26.01 -22.07
CA ILE A 561 -20.24 -25.67 -22.03
C ILE A 561 -19.83 -25.48 -20.58
N THR A 562 -18.80 -26.20 -20.13
CA THR A 562 -18.20 -26.01 -18.82
C THR A 562 -17.43 -24.69 -18.76
N ILE A 563 -17.64 -23.90 -17.73
CA ILE A 563 -17.00 -22.56 -17.59
C ILE A 563 -16.19 -22.51 -16.30
N THR A 564 -14.91 -22.20 -16.43
CA THR A 564 -14.13 -21.63 -15.34
C THR A 564 -14.07 -20.12 -15.55
N LEU A 565 -14.60 -19.36 -14.62
CA LEU A 565 -14.67 -17.90 -14.68
C LEU A 565 -13.50 -17.28 -13.89
N PHE A 566 -12.77 -16.37 -14.51
CA PHE A 566 -11.73 -15.58 -13.89
C PHE A 566 -12.21 -14.15 -13.69
N LEU A 567 -12.22 -13.69 -12.44
CA LEU A 567 -12.62 -12.33 -12.05
C LEU A 567 -11.50 -11.63 -11.29
N PRO A 568 -11.21 -10.35 -11.56
CA PRO A 568 -10.22 -9.60 -10.80
C PRO A 568 -10.72 -9.16 -9.42
N THR A 569 -12.02 -9.00 -9.21
CA THR A 569 -12.59 -8.46 -7.95
C THR A 569 -13.72 -9.33 -7.39
N CYS A 570 -13.94 -9.23 -6.06
CA CYS A 570 -15.06 -9.85 -5.33
C CYS A 570 -15.84 -8.80 -4.50
N SER A 571 -15.86 -7.53 -4.96
CA SER A 571 -16.49 -6.43 -4.23
C SER A 571 -18.03 -6.48 -4.25
N ASN A 572 -18.61 -7.01 -5.33
CA ASN A 572 -20.06 -7.15 -5.47
C ASN A 572 -20.50 -8.62 -5.30
N ILE A 573 -20.86 -8.99 -4.07
CA ILE A 573 -21.22 -10.37 -3.72
C ILE A 573 -22.48 -10.84 -4.46
N ALA A 574 -23.49 -9.96 -4.63
CA ALA A 574 -24.72 -10.33 -5.34
C ALA A 574 -24.44 -10.72 -6.80
N TYR A 575 -23.54 -10.00 -7.46
CA TYR A 575 -23.11 -10.30 -8.82
C TYR A 575 -22.33 -11.64 -8.92
N VAL A 576 -21.46 -11.90 -7.94
CA VAL A 576 -20.74 -13.17 -7.83
C VAL A 576 -21.71 -14.33 -7.64
N GLU A 577 -22.71 -14.19 -6.75
CA GLU A 577 -23.74 -15.21 -6.53
C GLU A 577 -24.62 -15.46 -7.77
N GLU A 578 -24.92 -14.42 -8.55
CA GLU A 578 -25.62 -14.58 -9.83
C GLU A 578 -24.78 -15.39 -10.84
N LEU A 579 -23.48 -15.07 -10.97
CA LEU A 579 -22.57 -15.78 -11.87
C LEU A 579 -22.35 -17.23 -11.47
N LYS A 580 -22.30 -17.56 -10.18
CA LYS A 580 -22.15 -18.94 -9.68
C LYS A 580 -23.23 -19.89 -10.24
N GLN A 581 -24.40 -19.39 -10.56
CA GLN A 581 -25.49 -20.22 -11.13
C GLN A 581 -25.13 -20.83 -12.48
N PHE A 582 -24.18 -20.24 -13.22
CA PHE A 582 -23.89 -20.59 -14.62
C PHE A 582 -22.50 -21.17 -14.86
N VAL A 583 -21.63 -21.16 -13.83
CA VAL A 583 -20.23 -21.57 -13.92
C VAL A 583 -19.91 -22.73 -13.01
N SER A 584 -18.90 -23.53 -13.34
CA SER A 584 -18.42 -24.65 -12.50
C SER A 584 -17.47 -24.17 -11.41
N LYS A 585 -16.74 -23.07 -11.66
CA LYS A 585 -15.75 -22.52 -10.75
C LYS A 585 -15.54 -21.04 -11.03
N ILE A 586 -15.32 -20.24 -9.98
CA ILE A 586 -14.82 -18.86 -10.08
C ILE A 586 -13.44 -18.80 -9.45
N VAL A 587 -12.49 -18.24 -10.18
CA VAL A 587 -11.11 -17.96 -9.74
C VAL A 587 -10.96 -16.45 -9.64
N PHE A 588 -10.61 -15.96 -8.44
CA PHE A 588 -10.37 -14.53 -8.21
C PHE A 588 -8.89 -14.25 -8.35
N LEU A 589 -8.51 -13.72 -9.49
CA LEU A 589 -7.13 -13.44 -9.85
C LEU A 589 -6.95 -11.93 -10.05
N PRO A 590 -6.00 -11.28 -9.35
CA PRO A 590 -5.69 -9.86 -9.59
C PRO A 590 -5.24 -9.63 -11.03
N LEU A 591 -6.16 -9.20 -11.90
CA LEU A 591 -5.90 -8.93 -13.31
C LEU A 591 -5.95 -7.40 -13.52
N PRO A 592 -4.83 -6.70 -13.47
CA PRO A 592 -4.79 -5.27 -13.70
C PRO A 592 -4.99 -4.97 -15.19
N TRP A 593 -5.54 -3.79 -15.48
CA TRP A 593 -5.67 -3.31 -16.84
C TRP A 593 -4.28 -3.11 -17.48
N ALA A 594 -4.24 -3.05 -18.80
CA ALA A 594 -3.01 -2.84 -19.58
C ALA A 594 -2.20 -1.60 -19.12
N ASN A 595 -2.88 -0.48 -18.86
CA ASN A 595 -2.38 0.71 -18.17
C ASN A 595 -0.97 1.17 -18.63
N GLY A 596 -0.69 1.15 -19.96
CA GLY A 596 0.60 1.56 -20.53
C GLY A 596 1.78 0.65 -20.19
N ARG A 597 1.54 -0.53 -19.64
CA ARG A 597 2.60 -1.50 -19.31
C ARG A 597 3.26 -2.04 -20.59
N GLU A 598 4.59 -2.14 -20.58
CA GLU A 598 5.35 -2.70 -21.70
C GLU A 598 5.16 -4.22 -21.91
N GLY A 599 4.61 -4.93 -20.91
CA GLY A 599 4.38 -6.37 -20.98
C GLY A 599 3.42 -6.89 -19.91
N PRO A 600 3.15 -8.21 -19.94
CA PRO A 600 2.30 -8.87 -18.95
C PRO A 600 3.02 -9.04 -17.62
N ILE A 601 2.26 -9.29 -16.55
CA ILE A 601 2.78 -9.66 -15.23
C ILE A 601 3.09 -11.15 -15.22
N GLU A 602 4.36 -11.49 -15.27
CA GLU A 602 4.84 -12.86 -15.48
C GLU A 602 4.31 -13.88 -14.45
N PRO A 603 4.27 -13.63 -13.11
CA PRO A 603 3.67 -14.57 -12.15
C PRO A 603 2.21 -14.92 -12.45
N ILE A 604 1.43 -13.98 -12.99
CA ILE A 604 0.03 -14.24 -13.41
C ILE A 604 0.01 -15.11 -14.67
N VAL A 605 0.90 -14.82 -15.63
CA VAL A 605 1.03 -15.61 -16.87
C VAL A 605 1.43 -17.05 -16.56
N GLU A 606 2.43 -17.25 -15.72
CA GLU A 606 2.89 -18.59 -15.30
C GLU A 606 1.78 -19.38 -14.60
N TYR A 607 1.03 -18.75 -13.70
CA TYR A 607 -0.12 -19.37 -13.07
C TYR A 607 -1.18 -19.77 -14.11
N LEU A 608 -1.57 -18.84 -14.99
CA LEU A 608 -2.58 -19.09 -16.01
C LEU A 608 -2.14 -20.18 -17.01
N GLU A 609 -0.88 -20.16 -17.45
CA GLU A 609 -0.32 -21.21 -18.32
C GLU A 609 -0.43 -22.58 -17.66
N SER A 610 -0.01 -22.70 -16.39
CA SER A 610 -0.13 -23.95 -15.62
C SER A 610 -1.58 -24.40 -15.45
N ASP A 611 -2.51 -23.46 -15.17
CA ASP A 611 -3.94 -23.74 -15.05
C ASP A 611 -4.52 -24.20 -16.40
N PHE A 612 -4.15 -23.54 -17.49
CA PHE A 612 -4.60 -23.85 -18.84
C PHE A 612 -4.17 -25.24 -19.30
N LEU A 613 -2.93 -25.61 -19.06
CA LEU A 613 -2.40 -26.93 -19.37
C LEU A 613 -3.04 -28.04 -18.51
N ARG A 614 -3.33 -27.72 -17.24
CA ARG A 614 -3.91 -28.68 -16.29
C ARG A 614 -5.37 -29.01 -16.60
N PHE A 615 -6.16 -28.03 -17.03
CA PHE A 615 -7.61 -28.18 -17.20
C PHE A 615 -8.04 -28.32 -18.65
N GLU A 616 -7.10 -28.33 -19.61
CA GLU A 616 -7.31 -28.59 -21.03
C GLU A 616 -8.46 -27.77 -21.64
N TYR A 617 -8.46 -26.45 -21.48
CA TYR A 617 -9.49 -25.58 -22.04
C TYR A 617 -9.50 -25.64 -23.57
N ASN A 618 -10.70 -25.65 -24.15
CA ASN A 618 -10.89 -25.63 -25.61
C ASN A 618 -10.67 -24.23 -26.20
N CYS A 619 -10.96 -23.17 -25.45
CA CYS A 619 -10.58 -21.80 -25.78
C CYS A 619 -10.53 -20.89 -24.56
N ILE A 620 -9.79 -19.81 -24.71
CA ILE A 620 -9.69 -18.73 -23.73
C ILE A 620 -10.55 -17.56 -24.22
N TYR A 621 -11.61 -17.25 -23.50
CA TYR A 621 -12.57 -16.22 -23.87
C TYR A 621 -12.45 -15.00 -22.98
N VAL A 622 -12.06 -13.85 -23.53
CA VAL A 622 -11.84 -12.61 -22.78
C VAL A 622 -12.90 -11.57 -23.15
N ASN A 623 -13.70 -11.14 -22.17
CA ASN A 623 -14.84 -10.25 -22.36
C ASN A 623 -14.48 -8.75 -22.25
N THR A 624 -13.27 -8.37 -22.57
CA THR A 624 -12.77 -6.97 -22.53
C THR A 624 -11.48 -6.82 -23.31
N ILE A 625 -11.17 -5.59 -23.77
CA ILE A 625 -9.90 -5.25 -24.42
C ILE A 625 -8.79 -4.85 -23.43
N THR A 626 -9.10 -4.80 -22.12
CA THR A 626 -8.22 -4.19 -21.11
C THR A 626 -7.17 -5.14 -20.52
N LEU A 627 -7.27 -6.45 -20.77
CA LEU A 627 -6.39 -7.48 -20.20
C LEU A 627 -5.29 -7.91 -21.20
N ILE A 628 -4.12 -8.30 -20.67
CA ILE A 628 -2.97 -8.80 -21.45
C ILE A 628 -2.64 -10.26 -21.09
N GLU A 629 -2.63 -10.57 -19.80
CA GLU A 629 -2.14 -11.82 -19.24
C GLU A 629 -2.82 -13.07 -19.80
N PRO A 630 -4.17 -13.12 -20.00
CA PRO A 630 -4.83 -14.29 -20.54
C PRO A 630 -4.35 -14.68 -21.93
N PHE A 631 -4.07 -13.68 -22.79
CA PHE A 631 -3.59 -13.91 -24.15
C PHE A 631 -2.15 -14.40 -24.18
N SER A 632 -1.29 -13.82 -23.33
CA SER A 632 0.10 -14.24 -23.19
C SER A 632 0.22 -15.68 -22.69
N ALA A 633 -0.57 -16.06 -21.69
CA ALA A 633 -0.63 -17.42 -21.18
C ALA A 633 -1.21 -18.42 -22.21
N ALA A 634 -2.28 -18.03 -22.90
CA ALA A 634 -2.89 -18.86 -23.95
C ALA A 634 -1.92 -19.14 -25.11
N LYS A 635 -1.12 -18.13 -25.51
CA LYS A 635 -0.08 -18.30 -26.53
C LYS A 635 0.98 -19.30 -26.10
N LYS A 636 1.44 -19.25 -24.84
CA LYS A 636 2.41 -20.21 -24.26
C LYS A 636 1.80 -21.63 -24.21
N ALA A 637 0.52 -21.75 -23.83
CA ALA A 637 -0.19 -23.02 -23.74
C ALA A 637 -0.72 -23.54 -25.10
N ASN A 638 -0.55 -22.78 -26.19
CA ASN A 638 -1.06 -23.10 -27.53
C ASN A 638 -2.58 -23.36 -27.56
N ILE A 639 -3.37 -22.53 -26.84
CA ILE A 639 -4.84 -22.61 -26.80
C ILE A 639 -5.42 -21.40 -27.54
N PRO A 640 -6.44 -21.61 -28.40
CA PRO A 640 -7.05 -20.52 -29.17
C PRO A 640 -7.75 -19.51 -28.29
N THR A 641 -7.64 -18.25 -28.69
CA THR A 641 -8.17 -17.10 -27.95
C THR A 641 -9.34 -16.46 -28.68
N VAL A 642 -10.30 -15.98 -27.89
CA VAL A 642 -11.45 -15.19 -28.37
C VAL A 642 -11.49 -13.90 -27.55
N MET A 643 -11.42 -12.76 -28.20
CA MET A 643 -11.67 -11.47 -27.59
C MET A 643 -13.05 -10.96 -27.95
N HIS A 644 -13.89 -10.68 -26.93
CA HIS A 644 -15.17 -10.02 -27.15
C HIS A 644 -14.97 -8.52 -27.04
N VAL A 645 -14.91 -7.82 -28.15
CA VAL A 645 -14.69 -6.38 -28.22
C VAL A 645 -16.00 -5.65 -27.98
N ARG A 646 -16.00 -4.79 -26.97
CA ARG A 646 -17.17 -4.05 -26.52
C ARG A 646 -16.93 -2.55 -26.43
N GLU A 647 -15.69 -2.15 -26.53
CA GLU A 647 -15.23 -0.78 -26.36
C GLU A 647 -14.73 -0.22 -27.69
N LEU A 648 -15.03 1.04 -27.98
CA LEU A 648 -14.53 1.80 -29.13
C LEU A 648 -13.58 2.90 -28.59
N VAL A 649 -12.36 2.51 -28.23
CA VAL A 649 -11.39 3.38 -27.56
C VAL A 649 -11.06 4.66 -28.34
N GLU A 650 -11.16 4.63 -29.67
CA GLU A 650 -10.95 5.80 -30.53
C GLU A 650 -11.91 6.95 -30.21
N PHE A 651 -13.07 6.65 -29.63
CA PHE A 651 -14.12 7.60 -29.30
C PHE A 651 -14.37 7.71 -27.80
N ASP A 652 -13.47 7.14 -26.96
CA ASP A 652 -13.54 7.20 -25.49
C ASP A 652 -12.20 7.65 -24.92
N ASN A 653 -12.03 8.97 -24.79
CA ASN A 653 -10.83 9.55 -24.24
C ASN A 653 -10.61 9.13 -22.76
N ASP A 654 -11.70 8.98 -22.00
CA ASP A 654 -11.60 8.57 -20.60
C ASP A 654 -10.99 7.15 -20.49
N LEU A 655 -11.38 6.24 -21.38
CA LEU A 655 -10.82 4.89 -21.44
C LEU A 655 -9.36 4.90 -21.95
N ALA A 656 -9.07 5.71 -22.97
CA ALA A 656 -7.70 5.85 -23.47
C ALA A 656 -6.74 6.39 -22.39
N ASP A 657 -7.18 7.39 -21.62
CA ASP A 657 -6.41 7.94 -20.49
C ASP A 657 -6.20 6.90 -19.38
N LEU A 658 -7.22 6.09 -19.05
CA LEU A 658 -7.11 5.00 -18.08
C LEU A 658 -6.16 3.90 -18.56
N LEU A 659 -6.15 3.59 -19.86
CA LEU A 659 -5.25 2.61 -20.45
C LEU A 659 -3.83 3.18 -20.62
N ARG A 660 -3.63 4.49 -20.51
CA ARG A 660 -2.35 5.18 -20.81
C ARG A 660 -1.77 4.79 -22.17
N GLU A 661 -2.64 4.49 -23.12
CA GLU A 661 -2.31 4.10 -24.49
C GLU A 661 -3.05 5.02 -25.48
N SER A 662 -2.40 5.40 -26.56
CA SER A 662 -3.14 6.05 -27.65
C SER A 662 -4.12 5.05 -28.30
N PRO A 663 -5.22 5.51 -28.90
CA PRO A 663 -6.17 4.63 -29.59
C PRO A 663 -5.52 3.69 -30.62
N ARG A 664 -4.48 4.17 -31.32
CA ARG A 664 -3.70 3.34 -32.27
C ARG A 664 -2.92 2.23 -31.59
N GLN A 665 -2.30 2.53 -30.45
CA GLN A 665 -1.57 1.50 -29.67
C GLN A 665 -2.52 0.46 -29.12
N THR A 666 -3.65 0.87 -28.53
CA THR A 666 -4.68 -0.06 -28.07
C THR A 666 -5.21 -0.95 -29.21
N HIS A 667 -5.53 -0.36 -30.37
CA HIS A 667 -5.98 -1.12 -31.53
C HIS A 667 -4.92 -2.15 -31.96
N ALA A 668 -3.67 -1.74 -32.13
CA ALA A 668 -2.57 -2.64 -32.53
C ALA A 668 -2.40 -3.80 -31.52
N ARG A 669 -2.45 -3.51 -30.21
CA ARG A 669 -2.39 -4.51 -29.17
C ARG A 669 -3.57 -5.48 -29.23
N VAL A 670 -4.78 -4.99 -29.37
CA VAL A 670 -6.01 -5.81 -29.49
C VAL A 670 -5.89 -6.78 -30.65
N ILE A 671 -5.53 -6.29 -31.86
CA ILE A 671 -5.42 -7.11 -33.05
C ILE A 671 -4.31 -8.17 -32.94
N ALA A 672 -3.21 -7.84 -32.30
CA ALA A 672 -2.09 -8.77 -32.09
C ALA A 672 -2.35 -9.82 -31.00
N SER A 673 -3.29 -9.57 -30.08
CA SER A 673 -3.49 -10.40 -28.88
C SER A 673 -4.35 -11.64 -29.14
N SER A 674 -5.33 -11.59 -30.05
CA SER A 674 -6.35 -12.65 -30.14
C SER A 674 -6.42 -13.30 -31.50
N ASP A 675 -6.74 -14.59 -31.52
CA ASP A 675 -6.94 -15.36 -32.78
C ASP A 675 -8.29 -15.07 -33.42
N TYR A 676 -9.33 -14.88 -32.60
CA TYR A 676 -10.71 -14.62 -33.05
C TYR A 676 -11.32 -13.46 -32.29
N PHE A 677 -12.20 -12.73 -32.95
CA PHE A 677 -12.94 -11.62 -32.37
C PHE A 677 -14.45 -11.85 -32.42
N ILE A 678 -15.12 -11.45 -31.37
CA ILE A 678 -16.57 -11.26 -31.34
C ILE A 678 -16.82 -9.77 -31.20
N ALA A 679 -17.53 -9.19 -32.16
CA ALA A 679 -17.95 -7.80 -32.12
C ALA A 679 -19.42 -7.73 -31.69
N ASN A 680 -19.76 -6.82 -30.77
CA ASN A 680 -21.14 -6.64 -30.32
C ASN A 680 -22.02 -5.82 -31.29
N SER A 681 -21.41 -5.34 -32.41
CA SER A 681 -22.07 -4.59 -33.48
C SER A 681 -21.24 -4.61 -34.76
N GLU A 682 -21.85 -4.25 -35.89
CA GLU A 682 -21.13 -4.02 -37.17
C GLU A 682 -20.14 -2.82 -37.05
N GLU A 683 -20.51 -1.80 -36.23
CA GLU A 683 -19.63 -0.68 -35.94
C GLU A 683 -18.34 -1.14 -35.24
N THR A 684 -18.47 -2.01 -34.25
CA THR A 684 -17.34 -2.61 -33.56
C THR A 684 -16.51 -3.51 -34.49
N ALA A 685 -17.18 -4.27 -35.38
CA ALA A 685 -16.50 -5.10 -36.39
C ALA A 685 -15.70 -4.24 -37.39
N ARG A 686 -16.24 -3.09 -37.80
CA ARG A 686 -15.51 -2.11 -38.64
C ARG A 686 -14.28 -1.53 -37.93
N TRP A 687 -14.38 -1.26 -36.63
CA TRP A 687 -13.23 -0.79 -35.82
C TRP A 687 -12.15 -1.89 -35.74
N ILE A 688 -12.51 -3.17 -35.53
CA ILE A 688 -11.56 -4.29 -35.50
C ILE A 688 -10.85 -4.43 -36.85
N ASN A 689 -11.56 -4.30 -37.98
CA ASN A 689 -11.08 -4.37 -39.34
C ASN A 689 -10.37 -5.69 -39.71
N GLU A 690 -10.82 -6.82 -39.16
CA GLU A 690 -10.32 -8.18 -39.39
C GLU A 690 -11.47 -9.14 -39.77
N PRO A 691 -12.07 -9.01 -40.97
CA PRO A 691 -13.33 -9.71 -41.31
C PRO A 691 -13.22 -11.22 -41.24
N GLU A 692 -12.07 -11.82 -41.61
CA GLU A 692 -11.83 -13.26 -41.60
C GLU A 692 -11.80 -13.86 -40.18
N ARG A 693 -11.49 -13.05 -39.17
CA ARG A 693 -11.38 -13.47 -37.79
C ARG A 693 -12.49 -12.92 -36.89
N THR A 694 -13.40 -12.09 -37.43
CA THR A 694 -14.46 -11.39 -36.68
C THR A 694 -15.82 -11.98 -36.96
N THR A 695 -16.62 -12.15 -35.90
CA THR A 695 -18.04 -12.54 -36.00
C THR A 695 -18.89 -11.55 -35.21
N VAL A 696 -19.95 -11.01 -35.84
CA VAL A 696 -20.88 -10.09 -35.15
C VAL A 696 -21.95 -10.88 -34.40
N ILE A 697 -21.98 -10.67 -33.07
CA ILE A 697 -22.99 -11.22 -32.17
C ILE A 697 -23.53 -10.09 -31.30
N TYR A 698 -24.71 -9.58 -31.64
CA TYR A 698 -25.34 -8.50 -30.84
C TYR A 698 -25.61 -8.95 -29.41
N ASN A 699 -25.50 -8.02 -28.47
CA ASN A 699 -25.92 -8.28 -27.09
C ASN A 699 -27.39 -8.65 -27.00
N CYS A 700 -27.74 -9.58 -26.13
CA CYS A 700 -29.13 -9.93 -25.92
C CYS A 700 -29.83 -8.97 -24.95
N VAL A 701 -31.13 -8.81 -25.16
CA VAL A 701 -32.08 -8.20 -24.26
C VAL A 701 -33.27 -9.12 -24.04
N ASP A 702 -34.02 -8.86 -23.00
CA ASP A 702 -35.22 -9.64 -22.70
C ASP A 702 -36.35 -9.20 -23.64
N THR A 703 -36.70 -10.05 -24.54
CA THR A 703 -37.75 -9.85 -25.58
C THR A 703 -39.03 -10.60 -25.23
N SER A 704 -39.50 -10.54 -24.00
CA SER A 704 -40.72 -11.21 -23.56
C SER A 704 -41.92 -10.84 -24.48
N PRO A 705 -42.72 -11.80 -24.94
CA PRO A 705 -43.81 -11.53 -25.89
C PRO A 705 -45.05 -10.85 -25.26
N SER A 706 -45.00 -10.44 -23.99
CA SER A 706 -46.06 -9.64 -23.39
C SER A 706 -46.16 -8.32 -24.18
N ARG A 707 -47.22 -8.17 -24.98
CA ARG A 707 -47.56 -6.93 -25.67
C ARG A 707 -47.77 -5.85 -24.63
N ASN A 708 -46.71 -5.11 -24.35
CA ASN A 708 -46.83 -3.87 -23.61
C ASN A 708 -47.58 -2.88 -24.52
N SER A 709 -48.85 -2.66 -24.27
CA SER A 709 -49.65 -1.66 -25.00
C SER A 709 -48.96 -0.29 -24.91
N MET A 710 -49.05 0.49 -25.97
CA MET A 710 -48.63 1.88 -25.91
C MET A 710 -49.42 2.61 -24.83
N PRO A 711 -48.79 3.53 -24.06
CA PRO A 711 -49.48 4.38 -23.11
C PRO A 711 -50.60 5.16 -23.81
N SER A 712 -51.66 5.52 -23.10
CA SER A 712 -52.73 6.38 -23.62
C SER A 712 -52.53 7.82 -23.19
N GLY A 713 -53.03 8.77 -23.95
CA GLY A 713 -53.02 10.19 -23.62
C GLY A 713 -51.86 10.98 -24.27
N SER A 714 -51.27 11.91 -23.57
CA SER A 714 -50.14 12.76 -24.04
C SER A 714 -48.96 11.93 -24.54
N LEU A 715 -48.22 12.43 -25.52
CA LEU A 715 -47.00 11.80 -26.00
C LEU A 715 -45.93 11.92 -24.92
N LYS A 716 -45.49 10.77 -24.38
CA LYS A 716 -44.44 10.66 -23.32
C LYS A 716 -43.15 10.24 -23.96
N ILE A 717 -42.12 11.00 -23.70
CA ILE A 717 -40.75 10.83 -24.22
C ILE A 717 -39.79 10.70 -23.07
N CYS A 718 -38.88 9.76 -23.14
CA CYS A 718 -37.84 9.65 -22.12
C CYS A 718 -36.43 9.51 -22.68
N MET A 719 -35.45 9.84 -21.84
CA MET A 719 -34.05 9.46 -22.02
C MET A 719 -33.55 8.79 -20.75
N LEU A 720 -32.79 7.69 -20.90
CA LEU A 720 -32.16 6.95 -19.81
C LEU A 720 -30.66 6.87 -20.04
N SER A 721 -29.88 7.47 -19.17
CA SER A 721 -28.44 7.47 -19.30
C SER A 721 -27.73 7.72 -17.94
N SER A 722 -26.40 7.76 -17.94
CA SER A 722 -25.61 8.22 -16.81
C SER A 722 -25.67 9.75 -16.59
N ASN A 723 -26.42 10.46 -17.45
CA ASN A 723 -26.68 11.89 -17.39
C ASN A 723 -25.42 12.77 -17.30
N VAL A 724 -24.36 12.38 -18.00
CA VAL A 724 -23.17 13.22 -18.22
C VAL A 724 -23.19 13.82 -19.61
N LYS A 725 -22.45 14.91 -19.82
CA LYS A 725 -22.44 15.69 -21.06
C LYS A 725 -22.29 14.82 -22.33
N LYS A 726 -21.38 13.83 -22.31
CA LYS A 726 -21.17 12.93 -23.46
C LYS A 726 -22.37 12.02 -23.80
N LYS A 727 -23.40 11.99 -22.97
CA LYS A 727 -24.65 11.24 -23.20
C LYS A 727 -25.79 12.10 -23.78
N GLY A 728 -25.51 13.36 -24.16
CA GLY A 728 -26.47 14.21 -24.86
C GLY A 728 -27.51 14.86 -23.93
N VAL A 729 -27.16 15.11 -22.69
CA VAL A 729 -28.07 15.75 -21.71
C VAL A 729 -28.48 17.14 -22.17
N GLU A 730 -27.52 17.96 -22.66
CA GLU A 730 -27.82 19.30 -23.18
C GLU A 730 -28.83 19.23 -24.32
N ASP A 731 -28.63 18.32 -25.30
CA ASP A 731 -29.52 18.13 -26.46
C ASP A 731 -30.92 17.70 -26.01
N PHE A 732 -31.06 16.87 -24.98
CA PHE A 732 -32.35 16.49 -24.43
C PHE A 732 -33.14 17.71 -23.92
N PHE A 733 -32.49 18.57 -23.15
CA PHE A 733 -33.11 19.79 -22.63
C PHE A 733 -33.42 20.78 -23.74
N GLU A 734 -32.55 20.91 -24.73
CA GLU A 734 -32.79 21.75 -25.92
C GLU A 734 -34.01 21.28 -26.72
N VAL A 735 -34.08 19.98 -27.05
CA VAL A 735 -35.22 19.36 -27.75
C VAL A 735 -36.52 19.59 -26.96
N ALA A 736 -36.53 19.37 -25.65
CA ALA A 736 -37.69 19.57 -24.82
C ALA A 736 -38.12 21.06 -24.80
N SER A 737 -37.14 21.97 -24.74
CA SER A 737 -37.43 23.43 -24.80
C SER A 737 -38.03 23.85 -26.15
N LEU A 738 -37.56 23.31 -27.26
CA LEU A 738 -38.10 23.60 -28.58
C LEU A 738 -39.52 23.02 -28.79
N CYS A 739 -39.87 21.95 -28.05
CA CYS A 739 -41.24 21.34 -28.07
C CYS A 739 -42.21 21.96 -27.06
N LYS A 740 -41.83 23.03 -26.30
CA LYS A 740 -42.63 23.55 -25.18
C LYS A 740 -44.02 24.04 -25.54
N GLU A 741 -44.25 24.49 -26.79
CA GLU A 741 -45.56 24.96 -27.27
C GLU A 741 -46.55 23.83 -27.51
N ALA A 742 -46.08 22.60 -27.67
CA ALA A 742 -46.90 21.39 -27.81
C ALA A 742 -47.28 20.86 -26.42
N SER A 743 -48.37 21.35 -25.85
CA SER A 743 -48.81 21.07 -24.47
C SER A 743 -49.12 19.61 -24.15
N ASN A 744 -49.26 18.75 -25.21
CA ASN A 744 -49.53 17.34 -25.11
C ASN A 744 -48.24 16.48 -25.17
N ILE A 745 -47.02 17.04 -25.11
CA ILE A 745 -45.76 16.33 -25.08
C ILE A 745 -45.10 16.47 -23.69
N GLN A 746 -44.74 15.36 -23.13
CA GLN A 746 -44.07 15.30 -21.80
C GLN A 746 -42.71 14.62 -21.95
N PHE A 747 -41.70 15.22 -21.32
CA PHE A 747 -40.35 14.71 -21.30
C PHE A 747 -39.96 14.21 -19.91
N THR A 748 -39.24 13.09 -19.84
CA THR A 748 -38.71 12.57 -18.58
C THR A 748 -37.24 12.11 -18.77
N ILE A 749 -36.37 12.62 -17.91
CA ILE A 749 -34.96 12.16 -17.87
C ILE A 749 -34.71 11.28 -16.65
N TYR A 750 -34.19 10.08 -16.88
CA TYR A 750 -33.83 9.11 -15.88
C TYR A 750 -32.31 8.94 -15.79
N GLY A 751 -31.78 8.85 -14.58
CA GLY A 751 -30.36 8.69 -14.28
C GLY A 751 -29.93 9.59 -13.13
N PRO A 752 -28.65 9.57 -12.71
CA PRO A 752 -28.14 10.41 -11.64
C PRO A 752 -28.39 11.89 -11.93
N ILE A 753 -28.73 12.65 -10.90
CA ILE A 753 -28.84 14.13 -11.00
C ILE A 753 -27.41 14.71 -10.92
N THR A 754 -26.81 14.93 -12.08
CA THR A 754 -25.45 15.42 -12.23
C THR A 754 -25.42 16.95 -12.34
N ASN A 755 -24.21 17.54 -12.28
CA ASN A 755 -24.01 18.95 -12.60
C ASN A 755 -24.47 19.27 -14.02
N ASP A 756 -24.28 18.37 -14.99
CA ASP A 756 -24.68 18.58 -16.38
C ASP A 756 -26.21 18.71 -16.51
N VAL A 757 -26.98 17.90 -15.77
CA VAL A 757 -28.44 18.01 -15.67
C VAL A 757 -28.84 19.37 -15.10
N THR A 758 -28.20 19.77 -14.00
CA THR A 758 -28.50 21.06 -13.33
C THR A 758 -28.17 22.27 -14.21
N MET A 759 -27.07 22.20 -14.93
CA MET A 759 -26.63 23.25 -15.86
C MET A 759 -27.55 23.31 -17.09
N ALA A 760 -27.94 22.17 -17.67
CA ALA A 760 -28.86 22.12 -18.80
C ALA A 760 -30.25 22.64 -18.43
N ALA A 761 -30.80 22.22 -17.27
CA ALA A 761 -32.07 22.74 -16.76
C ALA A 761 -32.06 24.28 -16.55
N LYS A 762 -30.94 24.81 -16.02
CA LYS A 762 -30.77 26.25 -15.86
C LYS A 762 -30.70 27.02 -17.21
N ARG A 763 -30.09 26.40 -18.22
CA ARG A 763 -29.86 27.01 -19.55
C ARG A 763 -31.12 27.02 -20.42
N PHE A 764 -31.84 25.90 -20.49
CA PHE A 764 -32.93 25.66 -21.43
C PHE A 764 -34.32 25.73 -20.78
N GLY A 765 -34.39 25.70 -19.43
CA GLY A 765 -35.64 25.55 -18.67
C GLY A 765 -36.06 24.09 -18.54
N ASP A 766 -36.97 23.80 -17.63
CA ASP A 766 -37.45 22.46 -17.30
C ASP A 766 -38.98 22.36 -17.20
N ALA A 767 -39.72 23.36 -17.72
CA ALA A 767 -41.17 23.49 -17.52
C ALA A 767 -42.00 22.29 -18.01
N ASN A 768 -41.50 21.56 -19.02
CA ASN A 768 -42.14 20.33 -19.59
C ASN A 768 -41.30 19.08 -19.32
N ILE A 769 -40.30 19.14 -18.41
CA ILE A 769 -39.38 18.05 -18.14
C ILE A 769 -39.55 17.55 -16.70
N THR A 770 -39.67 16.24 -16.54
CA THR A 770 -39.58 15.56 -15.26
C THR A 770 -38.16 15.01 -15.07
N ILE A 771 -37.44 15.48 -14.06
CA ILE A 771 -36.15 14.94 -13.66
C ILE A 771 -36.41 13.85 -12.62
N ALA A 772 -36.42 12.56 -13.05
CA ALA A 772 -36.90 11.45 -12.23
C ALA A 772 -35.84 10.80 -11.33
N GLY A 773 -34.55 11.14 -11.53
CA GLY A 773 -33.47 10.50 -10.80
C GLY A 773 -33.12 9.07 -11.26
N TYR A 774 -32.29 8.38 -10.49
CA TYR A 774 -31.84 7.01 -10.80
C TYR A 774 -32.96 5.99 -10.63
N VAL A 775 -33.03 5.00 -11.53
CA VAL A 775 -34.01 3.88 -11.48
C VAL A 775 -33.29 2.53 -11.51
N GLU A 776 -33.65 1.67 -10.56
CA GLU A 776 -33.10 0.29 -10.52
C GLU A 776 -33.60 -0.59 -11.68
N LYS A 777 -34.85 -0.36 -12.15
CA LYS A 777 -35.49 -1.16 -13.19
C LYS A 777 -35.77 -0.31 -14.43
N PRO A 778 -34.80 -0.10 -15.34
CA PRO A 778 -34.96 0.71 -16.54
C PRO A 778 -36.19 0.37 -17.40
N LYS A 779 -36.53 -0.90 -17.53
CA LYS A 779 -37.68 -1.37 -18.28
C LYS A 779 -39.01 -0.83 -17.76
N GLY A 780 -39.16 -0.75 -16.42
CA GLY A 780 -40.36 -0.19 -15.81
C GLY A 780 -40.54 1.28 -16.15
N ALA A 781 -39.44 2.03 -16.22
CA ALA A 781 -39.46 3.43 -16.63
C ALA A 781 -39.78 3.59 -18.11
N MET A 782 -39.17 2.80 -19.00
CA MET A 782 -39.42 2.88 -20.44
C MET A 782 -40.84 2.52 -20.84
N ILE A 783 -41.47 1.57 -20.14
CA ILE A 783 -42.81 1.07 -20.47
C ILE A 783 -43.89 2.15 -20.36
N GLU A 784 -43.65 3.17 -19.54
CA GLU A 784 -44.59 4.31 -19.35
C GLU A 784 -44.48 5.38 -20.45
N HIS A 785 -43.56 5.20 -21.41
CA HIS A 785 -43.25 6.16 -22.46
C HIS A 785 -43.55 5.60 -23.87
N HIS A 786 -43.71 6.51 -24.82
CA HIS A 786 -43.94 6.14 -26.26
C HIS A 786 -42.63 6.12 -27.04
N ILE A 787 -41.74 7.10 -26.69
CA ILE A 787 -40.49 7.35 -27.40
C ILE A 787 -39.33 7.34 -26.40
N VAL A 788 -38.24 6.70 -26.82
CA VAL A 788 -36.94 6.77 -26.13
C VAL A 788 -35.93 7.52 -26.99
N LEU A 789 -35.31 8.57 -26.44
CA LEU A 789 -34.32 9.35 -27.17
C LEU A 789 -32.92 8.75 -26.99
N ALA A 790 -32.17 8.66 -28.10
CA ALA A 790 -30.80 8.19 -28.17
C ALA A 790 -29.91 9.31 -28.71
N LEU A 791 -29.52 10.24 -27.82
CA LEU A 791 -28.82 11.51 -28.15
C LEU A 791 -27.33 11.48 -27.78
N SER A 792 -26.75 10.30 -27.58
CA SER A 792 -25.38 10.18 -27.12
C SER A 792 -24.38 10.83 -28.09
N HIS A 793 -23.48 11.67 -27.56
CA HIS A 793 -22.30 12.15 -28.28
C HIS A 793 -21.14 11.16 -28.16
N PHE A 794 -21.24 10.23 -27.23
CA PHE A 794 -20.36 9.07 -27.14
C PHE A 794 -20.74 8.05 -28.22
N LYS A 795 -19.77 7.56 -28.97
CA LYS A 795 -20.02 6.57 -30.04
C LYS A 795 -20.30 5.21 -29.41
N GLU A 796 -21.59 4.90 -29.27
CA GLU A 796 -22.01 3.64 -28.63
C GLU A 796 -21.57 2.43 -29.47
N SER A 797 -20.92 1.48 -28.80
CA SER A 797 -20.53 0.21 -29.43
C SER A 797 -21.71 -0.71 -29.72
N PHE A 798 -22.81 -0.58 -28.94
CA PHE A 798 -24.05 -1.36 -29.20
C PHE A 798 -25.30 -0.52 -28.93
N GLY A 799 -25.40 0.19 -27.80
CA GLY A 799 -26.62 0.90 -27.42
C GLY A 799 -27.66 0.01 -26.75
N ARG A 800 -27.35 -0.59 -25.64
CA ARG A 800 -28.23 -1.52 -24.89
C ARG A 800 -29.58 -0.89 -24.57
N THR A 801 -29.64 0.37 -24.18
CA THR A 801 -30.85 1.14 -23.89
C THR A 801 -31.80 1.17 -25.13
N VAL A 802 -31.22 1.34 -26.32
CA VAL A 802 -31.96 1.32 -27.58
C VAL A 802 -32.60 -0.07 -27.84
N ALA A 803 -31.82 -1.12 -27.68
CA ALA A 803 -32.33 -2.49 -27.87
C ALA A 803 -33.43 -2.87 -26.84
N GLU A 804 -33.28 -2.42 -25.59
CA GLU A 804 -34.28 -2.60 -24.53
C GLU A 804 -35.57 -1.81 -24.85
N ALA A 805 -35.46 -0.55 -25.30
CA ALA A 805 -36.60 0.25 -25.72
C ALA A 805 -37.38 -0.44 -26.86
N MET A 806 -36.65 -0.89 -27.89
CA MET A 806 -37.25 -1.63 -29.04
C MET A 806 -37.93 -2.91 -28.56
N SER A 807 -37.34 -3.68 -27.64
CA SER A 807 -37.94 -4.92 -27.11
C SER A 807 -39.28 -4.69 -26.40
N LEU A 808 -39.47 -3.51 -25.85
CA LEU A 808 -40.72 -3.07 -25.21
C LEU A 808 -41.71 -2.43 -26.19
N GLY A 809 -41.37 -2.41 -27.47
CA GLY A 809 -42.19 -1.80 -28.51
C GLY A 809 -42.20 -0.27 -28.43
N ARG A 810 -41.15 0.35 -27.92
CA ARG A 810 -40.99 1.81 -27.88
C ARG A 810 -40.30 2.30 -29.13
N VAL A 811 -40.73 3.43 -29.65
CA VAL A 811 -40.09 4.05 -30.82
C VAL A 811 -38.79 4.68 -30.36
N VAL A 812 -37.73 4.45 -31.10
CA VAL A 812 -36.43 5.11 -30.81
C VAL A 812 -36.26 6.27 -31.79
N VAL A 813 -35.96 7.45 -31.26
CA VAL A 813 -35.54 8.62 -32.03
C VAL A 813 -34.15 8.99 -31.62
N GLY A 814 -33.19 9.05 -32.55
CA GLY A 814 -31.80 9.26 -32.16
C GLY A 814 -30.89 9.71 -33.28
N TYR A 815 -29.62 9.92 -32.93
CA TYR A 815 -28.59 10.32 -33.88
C TYR A 815 -28.01 9.13 -34.68
N ASP A 816 -27.68 9.38 -35.93
CA ASP A 816 -26.81 8.50 -36.74
C ASP A 816 -25.39 8.55 -36.21
N TRP A 817 -25.14 7.87 -35.08
CA TRP A 817 -23.87 7.86 -34.39
C TRP A 817 -23.61 6.53 -33.67
N GLY A 818 -22.54 5.83 -34.04
CA GLY A 818 -22.21 4.52 -33.47
C GLY A 818 -23.15 3.43 -33.98
N ALA A 819 -23.46 2.44 -33.14
CA ALA A 819 -24.28 1.29 -33.51
C ALA A 819 -25.80 1.60 -33.61
N VAL A 820 -26.26 2.78 -33.26
CA VAL A 820 -27.69 3.10 -33.16
C VAL A 820 -28.40 2.92 -34.52
N ASN A 821 -27.78 3.34 -35.62
CA ASN A 821 -28.39 3.24 -36.97
C ASN A 821 -28.46 1.80 -37.50
N GLU A 822 -27.67 0.87 -37.02
CA GLU A 822 -27.78 -0.55 -37.41
C GLU A 822 -28.86 -1.28 -36.60
N LEU A 823 -29.14 -0.82 -35.38
CA LEU A 823 -30.19 -1.38 -34.53
C LEU A 823 -31.56 -0.94 -35.02
N VAL A 824 -31.71 0.36 -35.31
CA VAL A 824 -32.99 0.99 -35.69
C VAL A 824 -33.07 1.20 -37.18
N ASP A 825 -34.06 0.59 -37.83
CA ASP A 825 -34.38 0.86 -39.21
C ASP A 825 -35.56 1.83 -39.36
N LYS A 826 -35.85 2.26 -40.60
CA LYS A 826 -36.90 3.24 -40.91
C LYS A 826 -38.31 2.80 -40.49
N GLN A 827 -38.55 1.50 -40.26
CA GLN A 827 -39.84 0.96 -39.83
C GLN A 827 -39.96 0.94 -38.28
N SER A 828 -38.83 0.86 -37.57
CA SER A 828 -38.75 0.69 -36.10
C SER A 828 -38.42 1.94 -35.33
N GLY A 829 -38.04 3.02 -36.02
CA GLY A 829 -37.69 4.30 -35.37
C GLY A 829 -37.22 5.35 -36.37
N ILE A 830 -36.72 6.48 -35.87
CA ILE A 830 -36.26 7.61 -36.70
C ILE A 830 -34.81 7.95 -36.31
N ILE A 831 -33.94 7.85 -37.29
CA ILE A 831 -32.52 8.20 -37.11
C ILE A 831 -32.23 9.46 -37.94
N VAL A 832 -31.61 10.48 -37.27
CA VAL A 832 -31.29 11.76 -37.91
C VAL A 832 -29.78 12.00 -37.86
N ASP A 833 -29.33 12.97 -38.66
CA ASP A 833 -27.88 13.32 -38.68
C ASP A 833 -27.39 13.69 -37.30
N TYR A 834 -26.15 13.31 -37.01
CA TYR A 834 -25.49 13.59 -35.72
C TYR A 834 -25.53 15.06 -35.32
N LYS A 835 -25.99 15.34 -34.11
CA LYS A 835 -26.18 16.68 -33.49
C LYS A 835 -27.26 17.56 -34.16
N SER A 836 -28.17 16.98 -34.91
CA SER A 836 -29.28 17.71 -35.50
C SER A 836 -30.49 17.73 -34.56
N THR A 837 -30.44 18.54 -33.49
CA THR A 837 -31.54 18.67 -32.50
C THR A 837 -32.86 19.11 -33.16
N GLU A 838 -32.77 19.99 -34.15
CA GLU A 838 -33.94 20.46 -34.91
C GLU A 838 -34.65 19.28 -35.62
N LYS A 839 -33.90 18.35 -36.25
CA LYS A 839 -34.50 17.16 -36.90
C LYS A 839 -35.11 16.19 -35.90
N ILE A 840 -34.55 16.11 -34.68
CA ILE A 840 -35.19 15.36 -33.57
C ILE A 840 -36.52 15.96 -33.22
N VAL A 841 -36.60 17.30 -33.12
CA VAL A 841 -37.84 18.05 -32.85
C VAL A 841 -38.89 17.77 -33.97
N ASP A 842 -38.49 17.91 -35.23
CA ASP A 842 -39.39 17.64 -36.37
C ASP A 842 -39.94 16.20 -36.30
N ALA A 843 -39.10 15.20 -36.05
CA ALA A 843 -39.52 13.83 -35.90
C ALA A 843 -40.49 13.62 -34.72
N ILE A 844 -40.26 14.26 -33.58
CA ILE A 844 -41.17 14.21 -32.42
C ILE A 844 -42.52 14.84 -32.75
N LEU A 845 -42.54 16.04 -33.41
CA LEU A 845 -43.77 16.73 -33.79
C LEU A 845 -44.56 15.91 -34.82
N ASP A 846 -43.91 15.25 -35.77
CA ASP A 846 -44.57 14.39 -36.74
C ASP A 846 -45.18 13.14 -36.08
N LEU A 847 -44.46 12.48 -35.16
CA LEU A 847 -44.98 11.36 -34.37
C LEU A 847 -46.14 11.81 -33.45
N ASN A 848 -46.12 13.02 -32.91
CA ASN A 848 -47.19 13.58 -32.08
C ASN A 848 -48.49 13.77 -32.87
N ARG A 849 -48.40 14.11 -34.18
CA ARG A 849 -49.54 14.23 -35.09
C ARG A 849 -50.11 12.88 -35.56
N ASN A 850 -49.30 11.80 -35.45
CA ASN A 850 -49.60 10.49 -36.02
C ASN A 850 -49.47 9.34 -34.98
N PRO A 851 -50.42 9.22 -34.01
CA PRO A 851 -50.33 8.16 -32.98
C PRO A 851 -50.35 6.73 -33.55
N GLU A 852 -51.02 6.51 -34.70
CA GLU A 852 -51.06 5.22 -35.40
C GLU A 852 -49.68 4.86 -35.91
N LEU A 853 -48.88 5.79 -36.38
CA LEU A 853 -47.52 5.60 -36.82
C LEU A 853 -46.64 5.20 -35.65
N VAL A 854 -46.81 5.82 -34.49
CA VAL A 854 -46.09 5.48 -33.24
C VAL A 854 -46.36 4.02 -32.87
N ALA A 855 -47.64 3.60 -32.90
CA ALA A 855 -48.00 2.23 -32.56
C ALA A 855 -47.47 1.21 -33.60
N SER A 856 -47.52 1.55 -34.88
CA SER A 856 -46.97 0.71 -35.94
C SER A 856 -45.46 0.56 -35.81
N MET A 857 -44.72 1.66 -35.66
CA MET A 857 -43.27 1.64 -35.47
C MET A 857 -42.85 0.86 -34.22
N GLY A 858 -43.59 1.01 -33.12
CA GLY A 858 -43.35 0.24 -31.90
C GLY A 858 -43.51 -1.26 -32.10
N ASN A 859 -44.51 -1.68 -32.83
CA ASN A 859 -44.71 -3.11 -33.18
C ASN A 859 -43.54 -3.66 -34.04
N PHE A 860 -43.10 -2.90 -35.04
CA PHE A 860 -41.93 -3.26 -35.86
C PHE A 860 -40.66 -3.29 -35.03
N ALA A 861 -40.46 -2.33 -34.12
CA ALA A 861 -39.33 -2.29 -33.19
C ALA A 861 -39.27 -3.55 -32.32
N ALA A 862 -40.41 -3.96 -31.72
CA ALA A 862 -40.49 -5.17 -30.90
C ALA A 862 -40.19 -6.44 -31.71
N LYS A 863 -40.70 -6.52 -32.93
CA LYS A 863 -40.45 -7.66 -33.84
C LYS A 863 -38.96 -7.73 -34.19
N ARG A 864 -38.35 -6.63 -34.62
CA ARG A 864 -36.91 -6.54 -34.94
C ARG A 864 -36.02 -6.89 -33.74
N ALA A 865 -36.35 -6.37 -32.56
CA ALA A 865 -35.65 -6.71 -31.35
C ALA A 865 -35.72 -8.21 -31.02
N CYS A 866 -36.86 -8.84 -31.23
CA CYS A 866 -37.01 -10.29 -31.05
C CYS A 866 -36.15 -11.11 -32.04
N GLU A 867 -36.06 -10.67 -33.27
CA GLU A 867 -35.26 -11.35 -34.32
C GLU A 867 -33.75 -11.20 -34.08
N LEU A 868 -33.30 -10.01 -33.72
CA LEU A 868 -31.87 -9.68 -33.63
C LEU A 868 -31.28 -9.88 -32.23
N PHE A 869 -32.01 -9.51 -31.18
CA PHE A 869 -31.52 -9.35 -29.83
C PHE A 869 -32.13 -10.31 -28.82
N SER A 870 -32.93 -11.30 -29.26
CA SER A 870 -33.48 -12.33 -28.36
C SER A 870 -32.36 -13.17 -27.75
N ARG A 871 -32.59 -13.67 -26.55
CA ARG A 871 -31.68 -14.61 -25.89
C ARG A 871 -31.40 -15.84 -26.71
N ASP A 872 -32.42 -16.40 -27.37
CA ASP A 872 -32.28 -17.59 -28.19
C ASP A 872 -31.37 -17.34 -29.40
N THR A 873 -31.48 -16.17 -30.04
CA THR A 873 -30.60 -15.79 -31.16
C THR A 873 -29.15 -15.64 -30.69
N PHE A 874 -28.96 -14.99 -29.56
CA PHE A 874 -27.64 -14.82 -28.92
C PHE A 874 -27.02 -16.17 -28.56
N ASP A 875 -27.75 -17.02 -27.81
CA ASP A 875 -27.30 -18.32 -27.35
C ASP A 875 -26.86 -19.23 -28.51
N LYS A 876 -27.68 -19.30 -29.58
CA LYS A 876 -27.39 -20.12 -30.79
C LYS A 876 -26.14 -19.64 -31.52
N LYS A 877 -26.01 -18.32 -31.75
CA LYS A 877 -24.84 -17.74 -32.45
C LYS A 877 -23.56 -17.94 -31.64
N LEU A 878 -23.59 -17.67 -30.32
CA LEU A 878 -22.44 -17.82 -29.43
C LEU A 878 -21.99 -19.29 -29.36
N ALA A 879 -22.91 -20.21 -29.09
CA ALA A 879 -22.61 -21.64 -29.02
C ALA A 879 -21.99 -22.18 -30.31
N SER A 880 -22.57 -21.81 -31.46
CA SER A 880 -22.05 -22.20 -32.77
C SER A 880 -20.63 -21.71 -33.01
N GLN A 881 -20.32 -20.45 -32.58
CA GLN A 881 -18.99 -19.88 -32.76
C GLN A 881 -17.95 -20.54 -31.86
N ILE A 882 -18.27 -20.79 -30.57
CA ILE A 882 -17.38 -21.49 -29.66
C ILE A 882 -17.06 -22.90 -30.15
N VAL A 883 -18.08 -23.67 -30.58
CA VAL A 883 -17.88 -25.03 -31.12
C VAL A 883 -17.02 -25.01 -32.40
N LYS A 884 -17.21 -24.01 -33.29
CA LYS A 884 -16.39 -23.85 -34.50
C LYS A 884 -14.91 -23.60 -34.16
N ILE A 885 -14.65 -22.78 -33.17
CA ILE A 885 -13.28 -22.46 -32.70
C ILE A 885 -12.63 -23.69 -32.04
N SER A 886 -13.35 -24.37 -31.15
CA SER A 886 -12.88 -25.60 -30.49
C SER A 886 -12.52 -26.73 -31.47
N LYS A 887 -13.30 -26.89 -32.58
CA LYS A 887 -13.03 -27.90 -33.63
C LYS A 887 -11.80 -27.56 -34.47
N LYS A 888 -11.54 -26.28 -34.78
CA LYS A 888 -10.34 -25.86 -35.51
C LYS A 888 -9.07 -26.16 -34.73
N SER A 889 -9.09 -25.96 -33.40
CA SER A 889 -7.98 -26.30 -32.51
C SER A 889 -7.65 -27.81 -32.53
N ALA A 890 -8.66 -28.67 -32.45
CA ALA A 890 -8.46 -30.12 -32.47
C ALA A 890 -7.86 -30.65 -33.79
N THR A 891 -7.98 -29.88 -34.87
CA THR A 891 -7.39 -30.22 -36.18
C THR A 891 -5.91 -29.78 -36.29
N LEU A 892 -5.54 -28.68 -35.62
CA LEU A 892 -4.15 -28.15 -35.58
C LEU A 892 -3.23 -28.99 -34.70
N VAL A 893 -3.74 -29.66 -33.69
CA VAL A 893 -2.98 -30.54 -32.78
C VAL A 893 -2.67 -31.91 -33.38
N ARG A 894 -3.30 -32.26 -34.49
CA ARG A 894 -3.12 -33.56 -35.19
C ARG A 894 -2.12 -33.52 -36.36
N PHE A 895 -1.50 -32.43 -36.61
CA PHE A 895 -0.36 -32.22 -37.52
C PHE A 895 0.85 -31.70 -36.76
#